data_dd21a8cff3133055fa4864cdd806ada6
#
_entry.id   dd21a8cff3133055fa4864cdd806ada6
#
_cell.length_a   1.000
_cell.length_b   1.000
_cell.length_c   1.000
_cell.angle_alpha   90.00
_cell.angle_beta   90.00
_cell.angle_gamma   90.00
#
_symmetry.space_group_name_H-M   'P 1'
#
loop_
_entity.id
_entity.type
_entity.pdbx_description
1 polymer ?
#
loop_
_entity_poly.entity_id
_entity_poly.type
_entity_poly.pdbx_seq_one_letter_code
_entity_poly.pdbx_strand_id
1 'polypeptide(L)'
;MNYLRKTLYIVVVALISPLCMSAQTLPFQQKTLSPRERVNDLVGRMTLNEKIYMLQSDFFYRGCERLGIPCLETADGPLGVASWGLKGRATAFPSQLSLAASWNRELAYRIGAIYAKEWKARGIQVFYGPGVNIYRSSKDSRNFEYMGEDPYLASEMAVPFIQGIQQNGILATVKHFVANDQEFDRYHVSSEVSERALQEIYYPPFKAAIQRAGVGAIMMGYNLVNGAYCAQNKQLMSDVLRRKWGFQGTIMSDWGATHSTLESVRAGLDMELGTFDYLNQRQLLPLIKSGAIKTSEIDSMVTHILLPCFRLSLFDKPVSRDLSVPTYNEEANQAAYEEACEGIILLKNNEGILPLKSPSSIAVIGPNANPNVVSDNCYDVKGCSYGGGGSSKVNPWYVVTDLEGIKKAFPQAQVSYHEGVSNAYKRRLFSNSVFTTSQGKRGLQACYVSLVDSGKVSTGPHSINQIDKQIDFRWEEGASAVRSLGAAYQVEWKGVIASERNDSILIFVDAQGGYRLDVDGSTVIDKRHSQTFANQWVKIPSQKGRKHTVCLTYWNRNCHPAEIRMGWDYAHAVDYSEALDLARKADCVVFCGGLDASLEFEGTDRSFELPYGQDALIQALIKANPRTIVAMHGGGAMDMSAWIDKVPALLHMLYPGQEGGTALGQILSAKVNPSAKLPFTMERKWEDSPACGNYDETRMLRKVFYREGIYVGYRGYERKGIKPLFAFGHGLSYTTFAYDNLSLVVTDKKKGMVKVAFDITNTGRQDGAEVVQLYVHDPVAMVDRPYKELKNFAKVFLKAGETRHVEMLLRDDAFKYYHPKRHAWVLEHGKFDILVGASSADVRLRGSIKL
;
A
#
# COMPACT_ATOMS: atom_id res chain seq x y z
N MET A 1 -72.74 -68.11 -11.41
CA MET A 1 -73.93 -67.73 -10.61
C MET A 1 -73.55 -66.64 -9.63
N ASN A 2 -74.09 -65.46 -9.99
CA ASN A 2 -74.80 -64.57 -9.06
C ASN A 2 -73.97 -63.94 -7.93
N TYR A 3 -74.00 -62.69 -7.61
CA TYR A 3 -74.92 -61.60 -7.92
C TYR A 3 -74.21 -60.23 -7.72
N LEU A 4 -74.58 -59.24 -8.52
CA LEU A 4 -74.26 -57.81 -8.33
C LEU A 4 -74.75 -57.31 -6.98
N ARG A 5 -73.86 -56.49 -6.36
CA ARG A 5 -74.32 -55.40 -5.49
C ARG A 5 -73.66 -54.13 -5.90
N LYS A 6 -74.40 -53.22 -6.46
CA LYS A 6 -74.06 -51.82 -6.72
C LYS A 6 -74.08 -51.12 -5.40
N THR A 7 -72.94 -50.55 -4.99
CA THR A 7 -72.88 -49.55 -3.90
C THR A 7 -72.52 -48.22 -4.53
N LEU A 8 -73.44 -47.28 -4.43
CA LEU A 8 -73.34 -45.90 -4.90
C LEU A 8 -72.41 -45.13 -3.97
N TYR A 9 -71.23 -44.77 -4.45
CA TYR A 9 -70.37 -43.80 -3.75
C TYR A 9 -70.73 -42.38 -4.20
N ILE A 10 -71.31 -41.60 -3.29
CA ILE A 10 -71.46 -40.15 -3.44
C ILE A 10 -70.10 -39.54 -3.21
N VAL A 11 -69.45 -39.12 -4.27
CA VAL A 11 -68.19 -38.31 -4.20
C VAL A 11 -68.60 -36.87 -3.91
N VAL A 12 -68.49 -36.51 -2.68
CA VAL A 12 -68.50 -35.08 -2.27
C VAL A 12 -67.16 -34.51 -2.71
N VAL A 13 -67.12 -33.86 -3.91
CA VAL A 13 -65.95 -33.02 -4.31
C VAL A 13 -66.01 -31.73 -3.47
N ALA A 14 -65.30 -31.74 -2.36
CA ALA A 14 -65.01 -30.52 -1.66
C ALA A 14 -64.04 -29.70 -2.55
N LEU A 15 -64.55 -28.65 -3.15
CA LEU A 15 -63.80 -27.62 -3.80
C LEU A 15 -62.90 -26.92 -2.71
N ILE A 16 -61.75 -27.50 -2.45
CA ILE A 16 -60.67 -26.78 -1.77
C ILE A 16 -60.10 -25.83 -2.82
N SER A 17 -60.63 -24.61 -2.89
CA SER A 17 -59.96 -23.51 -3.54
C SER A 17 -58.63 -23.38 -2.85
N PRO A 18 -57.47 -23.50 -3.54
CA PRO A 18 -56.22 -23.05 -2.95
C PRO A 18 -56.39 -21.54 -2.76
N LEU A 19 -56.63 -21.11 -1.52
CA LEU A 19 -56.26 -19.78 -1.10
C LEU A 19 -54.79 -19.66 -1.43
N CYS A 20 -54.46 -19.15 -2.61
CA CYS A 20 -53.20 -18.50 -2.85
C CYS A 20 -53.17 -17.35 -1.85
N MET A 21 -52.66 -17.61 -0.66
CA MET A 21 -52.15 -16.57 0.17
C MET A 21 -51.01 -15.97 -0.67
N SER A 22 -51.33 -14.94 -1.43
CA SER A 22 -50.33 -14.03 -1.97
C SER A 22 -49.44 -13.66 -0.78
N ALA A 23 -48.27 -14.27 -0.72
CA ALA A 23 -47.29 -13.92 0.32
C ALA A 23 -47.10 -12.43 0.21
N GLN A 24 -47.67 -11.69 1.16
CA GLN A 24 -47.61 -10.25 1.15
C GLN A 24 -46.14 -9.86 1.21
N THR A 25 -45.64 -9.31 0.12
CA THR A 25 -44.23 -8.89 0.03
C THR A 25 -43.90 -7.93 1.20
N LEU A 26 -42.99 -8.31 2.07
CA LEU A 26 -42.64 -7.53 3.23
C LEU A 26 -42.06 -6.18 2.81
N PRO A 27 -42.24 -5.10 3.57
CA PRO A 27 -41.78 -3.77 3.18
C PRO A 27 -40.29 -3.74 2.80
N PHE A 28 -39.42 -4.44 3.53
CA PHE A 28 -37.99 -4.47 3.20
C PHE A 28 -37.68 -5.13 1.83
N GLN A 29 -38.59 -5.95 1.30
CA GLN A 29 -38.46 -6.58 -0.01
C GLN A 29 -39.00 -5.72 -1.16
N GLN A 30 -39.75 -4.65 -0.85
CA GLN A 30 -40.35 -3.77 -1.83
C GLN A 30 -39.36 -2.77 -2.39
N LYS A 31 -38.96 -2.95 -3.65
CA LYS A 31 -37.93 -2.09 -4.31
C LYS A 31 -38.38 -0.64 -4.54
N THR A 32 -39.67 -0.37 -4.39
CA THR A 32 -40.27 0.96 -4.49
C THR A 32 -40.04 1.81 -3.25
N LEU A 33 -39.75 1.19 -2.10
CA LEU A 33 -39.43 1.88 -0.87
C LEU A 33 -37.96 2.32 -0.86
N SER A 34 -37.68 3.40 -0.16
CA SER A 34 -36.30 3.89 -0.01
C SER A 34 -35.44 2.89 0.76
N PRO A 35 -34.12 2.85 0.51
CA PRO A 35 -33.21 1.99 1.25
C PRO A 35 -33.35 2.12 2.77
N ARG A 36 -33.60 3.34 3.28
CA ARG A 36 -33.75 3.59 4.72
C ARG A 36 -35.04 2.96 5.27
N GLU A 37 -36.16 3.09 4.55
CA GLU A 37 -37.43 2.47 4.95
C GLU A 37 -37.31 0.94 4.96
N ARG A 38 -36.69 0.38 3.93
CA ARG A 38 -36.43 -1.07 3.83
C ARG A 38 -35.59 -1.57 5.00
N VAL A 39 -34.47 -0.87 5.33
CA VAL A 39 -33.60 -1.24 6.45
C VAL A 39 -34.34 -1.13 7.78
N ASN A 40 -35.11 -0.06 8.01
CA ASN A 40 -35.87 0.11 9.25
C ASN A 40 -36.88 -1.03 9.47
N ASP A 41 -37.61 -1.44 8.44
CA ASP A 41 -38.53 -2.57 8.53
C ASP A 41 -37.79 -3.89 8.81
N LEU A 42 -36.68 -4.14 8.10
CA LEU A 42 -35.86 -5.34 8.30
C LEU A 42 -35.29 -5.43 9.73
N VAL A 43 -34.65 -4.37 10.21
CA VAL A 43 -34.06 -4.31 11.56
C VAL A 43 -35.14 -4.50 12.64
N GLY A 44 -36.34 -3.94 12.43
CA GLY A 44 -37.49 -4.13 13.33
C GLY A 44 -37.97 -5.59 13.42
N ARG A 45 -37.72 -6.40 12.39
CA ARG A 45 -38.11 -7.82 12.34
C ARG A 45 -37.07 -8.77 12.88
N MET A 46 -35.81 -8.31 12.96
CA MET A 46 -34.70 -9.14 13.43
C MET A 46 -34.74 -9.31 14.95
N THR A 47 -34.46 -10.54 15.38
CA THR A 47 -34.18 -10.83 16.79
C THR A 47 -32.83 -10.22 17.23
N LEU A 48 -32.65 -10.03 18.52
CA LEU A 48 -31.38 -9.51 19.06
C LEU A 48 -30.20 -10.43 18.70
N ASN A 49 -30.39 -11.74 18.70
CA ASN A 49 -29.34 -12.69 18.32
C ASN A 49 -28.95 -12.59 16.84
N GLU A 50 -29.89 -12.41 15.95
CA GLU A 50 -29.63 -12.18 14.52
C GLU A 50 -28.89 -10.87 14.31
N LYS A 51 -29.24 -9.82 15.04
CA LYS A 51 -28.54 -8.54 15.00
C LYS A 51 -27.09 -8.67 15.44
N ILE A 52 -26.86 -9.32 16.59
CA ILE A 52 -25.49 -9.56 17.10
C ILE A 52 -24.66 -10.40 16.13
N TYR A 53 -25.29 -11.41 15.49
CA TYR A 53 -24.61 -12.23 14.50
C TYR A 53 -24.08 -11.42 13.31
N MET A 54 -24.78 -10.37 12.88
CA MET A 54 -24.36 -9.49 11.78
C MET A 54 -23.20 -8.54 12.13
N LEU A 55 -22.86 -8.38 13.42
CA LEU A 55 -21.76 -7.48 13.84
C LEU A 55 -20.38 -8.11 13.63
N GLN A 56 -20.32 -9.29 13.09
CA GLN A 56 -19.09 -10.05 12.87
C GLN A 56 -18.91 -10.36 11.38
N SER A 57 -17.69 -10.23 10.89
CA SER A 57 -17.34 -10.59 9.53
C SER A 57 -15.98 -11.27 9.47
N ASP A 58 -15.84 -12.17 8.52
CA ASP A 58 -14.59 -12.76 8.08
C ASP A 58 -14.49 -12.54 6.56
N PHE A 59 -14.69 -13.61 5.78
CA PHE A 59 -14.83 -13.54 4.33
C PHE A 59 -16.27 -13.26 3.87
N PHE A 60 -17.15 -12.95 4.82
CA PHE A 60 -18.57 -12.69 4.54
C PHE A 60 -19.13 -11.59 5.43
N TYR A 61 -19.88 -10.64 4.88
CA TYR A 61 -20.90 -9.95 5.66
C TYR A 61 -22.02 -10.95 5.94
N ARG A 62 -22.31 -11.15 7.22
CA ARG A 62 -23.29 -12.14 7.65
C ARG A 62 -24.71 -11.71 7.31
N GLY A 63 -25.51 -12.66 6.84
CA GLY A 63 -26.90 -12.44 6.48
C GLY A 63 -27.88 -12.78 7.62
N CYS A 64 -29.16 -12.83 7.26
CA CYS A 64 -30.25 -13.29 8.15
C CYS A 64 -31.15 -14.28 7.39
N GLU A 65 -30.83 -15.56 7.50
CA GLU A 65 -31.49 -16.62 6.72
C GLU A 65 -32.99 -16.64 6.91
N ARG A 66 -33.47 -16.52 8.15
CA ARG A 66 -34.91 -16.50 8.47
C ARG A 66 -35.66 -15.40 7.71
N LEU A 67 -35.02 -14.28 7.42
CA LEU A 67 -35.61 -13.16 6.69
C LEU A 67 -35.19 -13.14 5.22
N GLY A 68 -34.53 -14.18 4.74
CA GLY A 68 -34.07 -14.28 3.34
C GLY A 68 -32.98 -13.29 2.95
N ILE A 69 -32.22 -12.79 3.89
CA ILE A 69 -31.04 -11.93 3.63
C ILE A 69 -29.81 -12.81 3.51
N PRO A 70 -29.20 -12.93 2.31
CA PRO A 70 -28.00 -13.76 2.12
C PRO A 70 -26.77 -13.15 2.77
N CYS A 71 -25.73 -13.96 2.99
CA CYS A 71 -24.39 -13.50 3.23
C CYS A 71 -23.81 -12.86 1.97
N LEU A 72 -22.98 -11.85 2.12
CA LEU A 72 -22.26 -11.23 1.01
C LEU A 72 -20.78 -11.61 1.08
N GLU A 73 -20.24 -12.14 -0.03
CA GLU A 73 -18.82 -12.47 -0.14
C GLU A 73 -17.95 -11.23 -0.10
N THR A 74 -16.84 -11.32 0.61
CA THR A 74 -15.86 -10.24 0.72
C THR A 74 -14.49 -10.70 0.27
N ALA A 75 -13.65 -9.79 -0.22
CA ALA A 75 -12.23 -10.05 -0.46
C ALA A 75 -11.41 -8.76 -0.36
N ASP A 76 -10.12 -8.92 -0.06
CA ASP A 76 -9.11 -7.90 -0.26
C ASP A 76 -8.80 -7.72 -1.74
N GLY A 77 -8.13 -6.61 -2.08
CA GLY A 77 -7.63 -6.48 -3.43
C GLY A 77 -7.38 -5.09 -3.98
N PRO A 78 -6.48 -4.28 -3.39
CA PRO A 78 -6.03 -3.06 -4.08
C PRO A 78 -5.41 -3.32 -5.47
N LEU A 79 -4.91 -4.53 -5.73
CA LEU A 79 -4.28 -4.93 -7.00
C LEU A 79 -5.14 -5.88 -7.85
N GLY A 80 -6.41 -6.06 -7.54
CA GLY A 80 -7.32 -7.06 -8.12
C GLY A 80 -7.93 -7.96 -7.05
N VAL A 81 -8.58 -9.04 -7.42
CA VAL A 81 -9.13 -9.98 -6.43
C VAL A 81 -7.98 -10.71 -5.73
N ALA A 82 -7.79 -10.43 -4.45
CA ALA A 82 -6.70 -11.02 -3.69
C ALA A 82 -6.87 -12.53 -3.51
N SER A 83 -5.74 -13.22 -3.46
CA SER A 83 -5.71 -14.68 -3.34
C SER A 83 -5.93 -15.19 -1.92
N TRP A 84 -5.80 -14.32 -0.91
CA TRP A 84 -5.97 -14.67 0.48
C TRP A 84 -7.43 -15.04 0.80
N GLY A 85 -7.63 -16.21 1.41
CA GLY A 85 -8.95 -16.73 1.75
C GLY A 85 -9.81 -17.19 0.56
N LEU A 86 -9.43 -16.91 -0.66
CA LEU A 86 -10.10 -17.36 -1.87
C LEU A 86 -9.14 -18.21 -2.70
N LYS A 87 -9.67 -19.29 -3.28
CA LYS A 87 -8.93 -20.09 -4.26
C LYS A 87 -9.22 -19.55 -5.66
N GLY A 88 -8.19 -19.56 -6.51
CA GLY A 88 -8.32 -19.21 -7.91
C GLY A 88 -7.43 -18.04 -8.31
N ARG A 89 -7.42 -17.77 -9.61
CA ARG A 89 -6.59 -16.74 -10.25
C ARG A 89 -7.46 -15.55 -10.65
N ALA A 90 -6.85 -14.36 -10.71
CA ALA A 90 -7.51 -13.13 -11.09
C ALA A 90 -6.56 -12.27 -11.93
N THR A 91 -7.05 -11.21 -12.54
CA THR A 91 -6.21 -10.21 -13.18
C THR A 91 -5.40 -9.47 -12.12
N ALA A 92 -4.06 -9.52 -12.22
CA ALA A 92 -3.19 -8.70 -11.40
C ALA A 92 -2.98 -7.35 -12.09
N PHE A 93 -3.69 -6.35 -11.60
CA PHE A 93 -3.53 -4.97 -12.04
C PHE A 93 -2.26 -4.35 -11.45
N PRO A 94 -1.75 -3.25 -12.00
CA PRO A 94 -0.76 -2.42 -11.35
C PRO A 94 -1.18 -1.98 -9.94
N SER A 95 -0.21 -1.58 -9.15
CA SER A 95 -0.45 -1.11 -7.77
C SER A 95 -1.26 0.19 -7.74
N GLN A 96 -1.93 0.49 -6.62
CA GLN A 96 -2.66 1.76 -6.46
C GLN A 96 -1.71 2.97 -6.59
N LEU A 97 -0.45 2.80 -6.18
CA LEU A 97 0.57 3.82 -6.38
C LEU A 97 0.88 4.04 -7.87
N SER A 98 0.84 2.97 -8.68
CA SER A 98 0.96 3.04 -10.14
C SER A 98 -0.25 3.73 -10.78
N LEU A 99 -1.46 3.42 -10.30
CA LEU A 99 -2.68 4.14 -10.73
C LEU A 99 -2.57 5.63 -10.41
N ALA A 100 -2.08 5.99 -9.22
CA ALA A 100 -1.86 7.39 -8.84
C ALA A 100 -0.79 8.07 -9.70
N ALA A 101 0.27 7.33 -10.12
CA ALA A 101 1.29 7.84 -11.02
C ALA A 101 0.76 8.17 -12.43
N SER A 102 -0.38 7.65 -12.81
CA SER A 102 -1.06 8.02 -14.05
C SER A 102 -1.60 9.45 -14.02
N TRP A 103 -1.97 9.99 -12.86
CA TRP A 103 -2.66 11.27 -12.69
C TRP A 103 -3.91 11.39 -13.57
N ASN A 104 -4.58 10.27 -13.84
CA ASN A 104 -5.68 10.16 -14.79
C ASN A 104 -6.97 9.71 -14.08
N ARG A 105 -7.85 10.67 -13.78
CA ARG A 105 -9.14 10.43 -13.10
C ARG A 105 -10.06 9.52 -13.91
N GLU A 106 -10.04 9.64 -15.23
CA GLU A 106 -10.88 8.83 -16.12
C GLU A 106 -10.41 7.37 -16.13
N LEU A 107 -9.09 7.15 -16.18
CA LEU A 107 -8.51 5.82 -16.03
C LEU A 107 -8.89 5.21 -14.69
N ALA A 108 -8.78 5.96 -13.58
CA ALA A 108 -9.15 5.47 -12.25
C ALA A 108 -10.61 5.02 -12.18
N TYR A 109 -11.54 5.80 -12.75
CA TYR A 109 -12.94 5.38 -12.83
C TYR A 109 -13.12 4.10 -13.64
N ARG A 110 -12.48 4.01 -14.81
CA ARG A 110 -12.59 2.86 -15.71
C ARG A 110 -12.00 1.60 -15.08
N ILE A 111 -10.85 1.69 -14.45
CA ILE A 111 -10.23 0.56 -13.72
C ILE A 111 -11.17 0.09 -12.60
N GLY A 112 -11.72 0.99 -11.81
CA GLY A 112 -12.72 0.63 -10.78
C GLY A 112 -13.95 -0.08 -11.33
N ALA A 113 -14.45 0.36 -12.50
CA ALA A 113 -15.59 -0.28 -13.16
C ALA A 113 -15.25 -1.71 -13.67
N ILE A 114 -14.04 -1.91 -14.18
CA ILE A 114 -13.57 -3.22 -14.66
C ILE A 114 -13.32 -4.16 -13.48
N TYR A 115 -12.72 -3.68 -12.38
CA TYR A 115 -12.61 -4.41 -11.14
C TYR A 115 -13.97 -4.98 -10.72
N ALA A 116 -14.99 -4.12 -10.65
CA ALA A 116 -16.31 -4.54 -10.21
C ALA A 116 -16.91 -5.64 -11.09
N LYS A 117 -16.65 -5.65 -12.40
CA LYS A 117 -17.11 -6.72 -13.30
C LYS A 117 -16.45 -8.06 -12.95
N GLU A 118 -15.13 -8.08 -12.76
CA GLU A 118 -14.41 -9.29 -12.41
C GLU A 118 -14.81 -9.81 -11.01
N TRP A 119 -15.01 -8.93 -10.05
CA TRP A 119 -15.47 -9.27 -8.70
C TRP A 119 -16.84 -9.91 -8.71
N LYS A 120 -17.80 -9.34 -9.46
CA LYS A 120 -19.13 -9.92 -9.63
C LYS A 120 -19.10 -11.31 -10.28
N ALA A 121 -18.26 -11.50 -11.29
CA ALA A 121 -18.11 -12.78 -11.96
C ALA A 121 -17.64 -13.88 -10.98
N ARG A 122 -16.98 -13.51 -9.89
CA ARG A 122 -16.53 -14.39 -8.81
C ARG A 122 -17.53 -14.51 -7.65
N GLY A 123 -18.66 -13.83 -7.72
CA GLY A 123 -19.65 -13.82 -6.65
C GLY A 123 -19.32 -12.92 -5.48
N ILE A 124 -18.28 -12.08 -5.59
CA ILE A 124 -17.85 -11.17 -4.54
C ILE A 124 -18.63 -9.87 -4.64
N GLN A 125 -19.07 -9.32 -3.51
CA GLN A 125 -19.94 -8.15 -3.44
C GLN A 125 -19.38 -7.04 -2.57
N VAL A 126 -18.36 -7.33 -1.74
CA VAL A 126 -17.69 -6.35 -0.88
C VAL A 126 -16.20 -6.37 -1.12
N PHE A 127 -15.66 -5.21 -1.43
CA PHE A 127 -14.25 -4.96 -1.70
C PHE A 127 -13.59 -4.26 -0.52
N TYR A 128 -12.57 -4.87 0.09
CA TYR A 128 -11.75 -4.24 1.12
C TYR A 128 -10.66 -3.37 0.50
N GLY A 129 -11.07 -2.20 0.03
CA GLY A 129 -10.24 -1.18 -0.61
C GLY A 129 -11.06 -0.05 -1.23
N PRO A 130 -10.40 0.98 -1.78
CA PRO A 130 -8.97 1.15 -1.92
C PRO A 130 -8.27 1.54 -0.62
N GLY A 131 -6.94 1.31 -0.56
CA GLY A 131 -6.07 1.92 0.42
C GLY A 131 -5.77 3.38 0.07
N VAL A 132 -5.89 4.30 1.04
CA VAL A 132 -5.67 5.74 0.79
C VAL A 132 -4.82 6.41 1.88
N ASN A 133 -4.04 5.64 2.62
CA ASN A 133 -3.06 6.18 3.55
C ASN A 133 -2.04 7.06 2.81
N ILE A 134 -1.41 7.96 3.54
CA ILE A 134 -0.43 8.88 2.95
C ILE A 134 0.95 8.22 2.94
N TYR A 135 1.62 8.27 1.79
CA TYR A 135 3.02 7.89 1.67
C TYR A 135 3.86 8.83 2.54
N ARG A 136 4.04 8.48 3.82
CA ARG A 136 4.77 9.26 4.81
C ARG A 136 6.25 8.95 4.80
N SER A 137 6.60 7.68 4.62
CA SER A 137 7.95 7.14 4.72
C SER A 137 8.22 6.15 3.61
N SER A 138 9.41 6.20 3.00
CA SER A 138 9.86 5.22 2.01
C SER A 138 10.08 3.83 2.60
N LYS A 139 10.13 3.70 3.93
CA LYS A 139 10.33 2.43 4.61
C LYS A 139 9.02 1.65 4.85
N ASP A 140 7.87 2.29 4.72
CA ASP A 140 6.58 1.60 4.80
C ASP A 140 6.41 0.64 3.62
N SER A 141 6.39 -0.64 3.90
CA SER A 141 6.32 -1.70 2.88
C SER A 141 4.95 -1.84 2.20
N ARG A 142 3.91 -1.14 2.70
CA ARG A 142 2.58 -1.10 2.09
C ARG A 142 2.30 0.13 1.25
N ASN A 143 3.28 0.99 1.03
CA ASN A 143 3.12 2.19 0.19
C ASN A 143 2.53 1.89 -1.20
N PHE A 144 2.82 0.71 -1.77
CA PHE A 144 2.28 0.30 -3.07
C PHE A 144 0.74 0.18 -3.07
N GLU A 145 0.11 -0.04 -1.92
CA GLU A 145 -1.35 -0.12 -1.78
C GLU A 145 -2.03 1.25 -1.73
N TYR A 146 -1.25 2.35 -1.64
CA TYR A 146 -1.75 3.70 -1.38
C TYR A 146 -1.55 4.62 -2.60
N MET A 147 -2.06 5.86 -2.52
CA MET A 147 -2.11 6.77 -3.67
C MET A 147 -1.15 7.97 -3.55
N GLY A 148 -0.03 7.79 -2.84
CA GLY A 148 1.05 8.76 -2.77
C GLY A 148 1.05 9.68 -1.54
N GLU A 149 1.93 10.69 -1.58
CA GLU A 149 2.20 11.58 -0.44
C GLU A 149 1.27 12.80 -0.34
N ASP A 150 0.60 13.13 -1.44
CA ASP A 150 -0.23 14.35 -1.52
C ASP A 150 -1.71 14.03 -1.29
N PRO A 151 -2.34 14.63 -0.26
CA PRO A 151 -3.73 14.36 0.08
C PRO A 151 -4.73 14.77 -1.01
N TYR A 152 -4.40 15.78 -1.85
CA TYR A 152 -5.24 16.18 -2.96
C TYR A 152 -5.18 15.13 -4.08
N LEU A 153 -3.98 14.71 -4.51
CA LEU A 153 -3.81 13.66 -5.52
C LEU A 153 -4.50 12.38 -5.09
N ALA A 154 -4.25 11.92 -3.85
CA ALA A 154 -4.86 10.70 -3.32
C ALA A 154 -6.40 10.79 -3.33
N SER A 155 -6.97 11.94 -2.95
CA SER A 155 -8.42 12.18 -3.01
C SER A 155 -8.97 12.12 -4.43
N GLU A 156 -8.28 12.76 -5.38
CA GLU A 156 -8.71 12.87 -6.76
C GLU A 156 -8.61 11.56 -7.54
N MET A 157 -7.75 10.66 -7.12
CA MET A 157 -7.63 9.32 -7.71
C MET A 157 -8.58 8.32 -7.04
N ALA A 158 -8.75 8.38 -5.71
CA ALA A 158 -9.63 7.48 -4.97
C ALA A 158 -11.12 7.67 -5.30
N VAL A 159 -11.57 8.92 -5.44
CA VAL A 159 -12.99 9.23 -5.69
C VAL A 159 -13.51 8.55 -6.96
N PRO A 160 -12.94 8.76 -8.16
CA PRO A 160 -13.42 8.11 -9.37
C PRO A 160 -13.26 6.57 -9.33
N PHE A 161 -12.20 6.04 -8.73
CA PHE A 161 -12.01 4.61 -8.57
C PHE A 161 -13.16 3.98 -7.75
N ILE A 162 -13.50 4.55 -6.58
CA ILE A 162 -14.62 4.09 -5.75
C ILE A 162 -15.95 4.22 -6.50
N GLN A 163 -16.16 5.31 -7.23
CA GLN A 163 -17.36 5.51 -8.04
C GLN A 163 -17.49 4.43 -9.13
N GLY A 164 -16.40 4.11 -9.83
CA GLY A 164 -16.37 3.03 -10.82
C GLY A 164 -16.79 1.68 -10.21
N ILE A 165 -16.29 1.36 -9.03
CA ILE A 165 -16.63 0.14 -8.29
C ILE A 165 -18.10 0.14 -7.87
N GLN A 166 -18.55 1.16 -7.16
CA GLN A 166 -19.88 1.15 -6.54
C GLN A 166 -21.02 1.29 -7.54
N GLN A 167 -20.85 2.08 -8.60
CA GLN A 167 -21.84 2.19 -9.68
C GLN A 167 -22.04 0.86 -10.44
N ASN A 168 -21.06 -0.03 -10.36
CA ASN A 168 -21.16 -1.39 -10.88
C ASN A 168 -21.60 -2.41 -9.82
N GLY A 169 -22.08 -1.96 -8.64
CA GLY A 169 -22.74 -2.79 -7.63
C GLY A 169 -21.81 -3.69 -6.82
N ILE A 170 -20.62 -3.19 -6.49
CA ILE A 170 -19.71 -3.74 -5.47
C ILE A 170 -19.58 -2.69 -4.38
N LEU A 171 -19.67 -3.10 -3.13
CA LEU A 171 -19.50 -2.21 -1.99
C LEU A 171 -18.00 -2.00 -1.74
N ALA A 172 -17.53 -0.76 -1.82
CA ALA A 172 -16.14 -0.40 -1.54
C ALA A 172 -15.94 -0.06 -0.06
N THR A 173 -14.76 -0.41 0.48
CA THR A 173 -14.33 -0.15 1.86
C THR A 173 -13.03 0.61 1.86
N VAL A 174 -13.08 1.93 2.02
CA VAL A 174 -11.83 2.73 2.07
C VAL A 174 -11.05 2.41 3.34
N LYS A 175 -9.69 2.26 3.22
CA LYS A 175 -8.82 1.82 4.31
C LYS A 175 -7.45 2.49 4.28
N HIS A 176 -6.69 2.52 5.40
CA HIS A 176 -6.99 2.14 6.76
C HIS A 176 -7.12 3.42 7.60
N PHE A 177 -8.27 3.69 8.21
CA PHE A 177 -8.53 4.94 8.92
C PHE A 177 -8.02 4.86 10.35
N VAL A 178 -6.94 5.55 10.79
CA VAL A 178 -6.13 6.54 10.12
C VAL A 178 -4.69 6.53 10.68
N ALA A 179 -3.75 7.12 9.94
CA ALA A 179 -2.35 7.26 10.36
C ALA A 179 -1.68 5.91 10.71
N ASN A 180 -2.01 4.87 9.93
CA ASN A 180 -1.30 3.59 9.90
C ASN A 180 -0.32 3.63 8.71
N ASP A 181 0.76 4.41 8.86
CA ASP A 181 1.71 4.70 7.79
C ASP A 181 3.07 4.06 8.08
N GLN A 182 3.04 2.90 8.73
CA GLN A 182 4.15 2.01 9.03
C GLN A 182 3.62 0.62 9.38
N GLU A 183 4.41 -0.41 9.12
CA GLU A 183 4.08 -1.79 9.47
C GLU A 183 4.75 -2.24 10.77
N PHE A 184 5.81 -1.56 11.18
CA PHE A 184 6.53 -1.82 12.41
C PHE A 184 5.62 -1.63 13.64
N ASP A 185 5.50 -2.70 14.45
CA ASP A 185 4.70 -2.74 15.70
C ASP A 185 3.26 -2.19 15.55
N ARG A 186 2.68 -2.34 14.35
CA ARG A 186 1.40 -1.72 13.96
C ARG A 186 0.23 -2.04 14.87
N TYR A 187 0.29 -3.20 15.57
CA TYR A 187 -0.74 -3.62 16.52
C TYR A 187 -0.70 -2.89 17.86
N HIS A 188 0.40 -2.18 18.17
CA HIS A 188 0.58 -1.60 19.51
C HIS A 188 1.10 -0.16 19.47
N VAL A 189 1.59 0.31 18.32
CA VAL A 189 2.16 1.65 18.21
C VAL A 189 1.08 2.72 18.21
N SER A 190 1.31 3.78 18.97
CA SER A 190 0.47 4.98 18.94
C SER A 190 1.07 6.02 18.01
N SER A 191 0.36 6.34 16.93
CA SER A 191 0.64 7.46 16.05
C SER A 191 0.22 8.75 16.74
N GLU A 192 1.19 9.54 17.23
CA GLU A 192 0.96 10.80 17.91
C GLU A 192 0.90 11.93 16.87
N VAL A 193 -0.30 12.28 16.45
CA VAL A 193 -0.56 13.17 15.31
C VAL A 193 -1.33 14.40 15.77
N SER A 194 -0.84 15.60 15.39
CA SER A 194 -1.56 16.84 15.68
C SER A 194 -2.90 16.91 14.94
N GLU A 195 -3.89 17.59 15.52
CA GLU A 195 -5.20 17.76 14.89
C GLU A 195 -5.08 18.42 13.51
N ARG A 196 -4.20 19.42 13.37
CA ARG A 196 -3.96 20.09 12.10
C ARG A 196 -3.42 19.12 11.04
N ALA A 197 -2.46 18.28 11.39
CA ALA A 197 -1.91 17.29 10.47
C ALA A 197 -2.98 16.25 10.07
N LEU A 198 -3.80 15.80 11.02
CA LEU A 198 -4.94 14.94 10.69
C LEU A 198 -5.88 15.60 9.68
N GLN A 199 -6.23 16.88 9.88
CA GLN A 199 -7.19 17.60 9.03
C GLN A 199 -6.63 17.95 7.64
N GLU A 200 -5.37 18.36 7.54
CA GLU A 200 -4.79 18.84 6.29
C GLU A 200 -4.11 17.75 5.46
N ILE A 201 -3.64 16.65 6.10
CA ILE A 201 -2.85 15.60 5.43
C ILE A 201 -3.57 14.24 5.45
N TYR A 202 -3.93 13.71 6.63
CA TYR A 202 -4.34 12.30 6.76
C TYR A 202 -5.84 12.06 6.53
N TYR A 203 -6.70 13.02 6.81
CA TYR A 203 -8.16 12.91 6.63
C TYR A 203 -8.66 13.14 5.20
N PRO A 204 -8.07 14.02 4.37
CA PRO A 204 -8.69 14.43 3.12
C PRO A 204 -9.06 13.28 2.16
N PRO A 205 -8.25 12.24 1.93
CA PRO A 205 -8.63 11.15 1.04
C PRO A 205 -9.87 10.37 1.55
N PHE A 206 -9.94 10.11 2.85
CA PHE A 206 -11.09 9.45 3.47
C PHE A 206 -12.34 10.32 3.42
N LYS A 207 -12.19 11.61 3.72
CA LYS A 207 -13.30 12.59 3.63
C LYS A 207 -13.84 12.66 2.21
N ALA A 208 -12.97 12.70 1.21
CA ALA A 208 -13.36 12.73 -0.19
C ALA A 208 -14.08 11.43 -0.59
N ALA A 209 -13.59 10.25 -0.15
CA ALA A 209 -14.24 8.98 -0.37
C ALA A 209 -15.67 8.94 0.20
N ILE A 210 -15.88 9.51 1.40
CA ILE A 210 -17.21 9.58 2.03
C ILE A 210 -18.10 10.59 1.33
N GLN A 211 -17.65 11.85 1.20
CA GLN A 211 -18.51 12.96 0.80
C GLN A 211 -18.70 13.10 -0.71
N ARG A 212 -17.71 12.67 -1.51
CA ARG A 212 -17.73 12.82 -2.97
C ARG A 212 -17.98 11.49 -3.70
N ALA A 213 -17.44 10.39 -3.22
CA ALA A 213 -17.66 9.08 -3.81
C ALA A 213 -18.83 8.32 -3.18
N GLY A 214 -19.28 8.69 -1.98
CA GLY A 214 -20.35 7.98 -1.27
C GLY A 214 -19.95 6.56 -0.88
N VAL A 215 -18.70 6.34 -0.48
CA VAL A 215 -18.18 5.03 -0.10
C VAL A 215 -19.07 4.36 0.95
N GLY A 216 -19.35 3.06 0.78
CA GLY A 216 -20.30 2.33 1.64
C GLY A 216 -19.71 1.85 2.95
N ALA A 217 -18.39 1.64 3.02
CA ALA A 217 -17.73 1.16 4.23
C ALA A 217 -16.36 1.82 4.43
N ILE A 218 -15.89 1.81 5.68
CA ILE A 218 -14.56 2.26 6.08
C ILE A 218 -13.95 1.24 7.06
N MET A 219 -12.68 0.90 6.84
CA MET A 219 -11.90 0.03 7.72
C MET A 219 -10.97 0.87 8.58
N MET A 220 -11.01 0.65 9.89
CA MET A 220 -10.14 1.30 10.86
C MET A 220 -8.72 0.73 10.77
N GLY A 221 -7.70 1.50 11.16
CA GLY A 221 -6.32 1.00 11.21
C GLY A 221 -6.06 0.11 12.42
N TYR A 222 -4.97 -0.66 12.37
CA TYR A 222 -4.50 -1.48 13.50
C TYR A 222 -4.00 -0.67 14.69
N ASN A 223 -3.38 0.46 14.40
CA ASN A 223 -2.62 1.30 15.33
C ASN A 223 -3.50 2.05 16.32
N LEU A 224 -2.86 2.60 17.32
CA LEU A 224 -3.47 3.64 18.15
C LEU A 224 -3.24 5.02 17.49
N VAL A 225 -4.18 5.91 17.70
CA VAL A 225 -4.03 7.34 17.37
C VAL A 225 -4.20 8.14 18.63
N ASN A 226 -3.14 8.87 19.02
CA ASN A 226 -3.11 9.68 20.24
C ASN A 226 -3.55 8.89 21.50
N GLY A 227 -3.05 7.65 21.62
CA GLY A 227 -3.25 6.78 22.78
C GLY A 227 -4.51 5.90 22.78
N ALA A 228 -5.36 5.95 21.74
CA ALA A 228 -6.55 5.08 21.62
C ALA A 228 -6.50 4.27 20.32
N TYR A 229 -6.76 2.95 20.41
CA TYR A 229 -6.89 2.11 19.21
C TYR A 229 -7.92 2.67 18.24
N CYS A 230 -7.62 2.66 16.96
CA CYS A 230 -8.53 3.22 15.96
C CYS A 230 -9.96 2.65 16.09
N ALA A 231 -10.11 1.33 16.30
CA ALA A 231 -11.40 0.67 16.49
C ALA A 231 -12.10 0.93 17.86
N GLN A 232 -11.50 1.75 18.73
CA GLN A 232 -12.07 2.20 20.01
C GLN A 232 -12.04 3.72 20.16
N ASN A 233 -11.60 4.42 19.14
CA ASN A 233 -11.40 5.87 19.21
C ASN A 233 -12.69 6.61 18.89
N LYS A 234 -13.38 7.07 19.96
CA LYS A 234 -14.61 7.85 19.85
C LYS A 234 -14.44 9.13 19.01
N GLN A 235 -13.30 9.81 19.16
CA GLN A 235 -13.03 11.02 18.39
C GLN A 235 -13.01 10.72 16.88
N LEU A 236 -12.39 9.61 16.47
CA LEU A 236 -12.33 9.23 15.07
C LEU A 236 -13.72 8.81 14.55
N MET A 237 -14.37 7.87 15.20
CA MET A 237 -15.59 7.25 14.69
C MET A 237 -16.84 8.12 14.93
N SER A 238 -17.17 8.42 16.19
CA SER A 238 -18.40 9.17 16.51
C SER A 238 -18.29 10.63 16.10
N ASP A 239 -17.16 11.29 16.44
CA ASP A 239 -17.09 12.75 16.28
C ASP A 239 -16.71 13.15 14.85
N VAL A 240 -15.72 12.48 14.24
CA VAL A 240 -15.26 12.82 12.89
C VAL A 240 -16.14 12.12 11.85
N LEU A 241 -16.15 10.78 11.81
CA LEU A 241 -16.86 10.06 10.75
C LEU A 241 -18.37 10.30 10.81
N ARG A 242 -19.01 10.04 11.95
CA ARG A 242 -20.46 10.15 12.06
C ARG A 242 -20.95 11.60 12.09
N ARG A 243 -20.50 12.40 13.09
CA ARG A 243 -21.05 13.71 13.34
C ARG A 243 -20.56 14.78 12.35
N LYS A 244 -19.22 14.89 12.13
CA LYS A 244 -18.68 15.95 11.28
C LYS A 244 -18.83 15.66 9.79
N TRP A 245 -18.64 14.39 9.37
CA TRP A 245 -18.68 14.02 7.94
C TRP A 245 -20.00 13.40 7.51
N GLY A 246 -20.88 13.03 8.46
CA GLY A 246 -22.22 12.48 8.18
C GLY A 246 -22.18 11.07 7.59
N PHE A 247 -21.14 10.30 7.88
CA PHE A 247 -20.99 8.96 7.34
C PHE A 247 -22.09 8.01 7.84
N GLN A 248 -22.82 7.37 6.93
CA GLN A 248 -23.96 6.49 7.19
C GLN A 248 -23.68 5.02 6.84
N GLY A 249 -22.45 4.71 6.40
CA GLY A 249 -22.03 3.35 6.03
C GLY A 249 -21.41 2.59 7.19
N THR A 250 -20.88 1.40 6.89
CA THR A 250 -20.26 0.50 7.86
C THR A 250 -18.91 1.03 8.33
N ILE A 251 -18.70 1.10 9.64
CA ILE A 251 -17.36 1.25 10.24
C ILE A 251 -16.95 -0.12 10.77
N MET A 252 -15.89 -0.70 10.20
CA MET A 252 -15.37 -2.01 10.61
C MET A 252 -13.96 -1.89 11.19
N SER A 253 -13.56 -2.83 12.03
CA SER A 253 -12.16 -2.97 12.42
C SER A 253 -11.32 -3.49 11.25
N ASP A 254 -10.00 -3.38 11.33
CA ASP A 254 -9.13 -4.25 10.56
C ASP A 254 -9.15 -5.67 11.16
N TRP A 255 -8.48 -6.64 10.55
CA TRP A 255 -8.52 -8.06 10.91
C TRP A 255 -7.90 -8.32 12.28
N GLY A 256 -8.75 -8.66 13.27
CA GLY A 256 -8.32 -8.81 14.65
C GLY A 256 -7.97 -7.51 15.37
N ALA A 257 -8.36 -6.34 14.85
CA ALA A 257 -8.04 -5.04 15.43
C ALA A 257 -9.09 -4.50 16.42
N THR A 258 -10.04 -5.31 16.87
CA THR A 258 -10.95 -4.99 17.96
C THR A 258 -10.31 -5.43 19.28
N HIS A 259 -10.28 -4.57 20.29
CA HIS A 259 -9.59 -4.83 21.55
C HIS A 259 -10.51 -4.74 22.78
N SER A 260 -11.79 -4.36 22.62
CA SER A 260 -12.79 -4.31 23.67
C SER A 260 -14.20 -4.34 23.10
N THR A 261 -15.17 -4.72 23.91
CA THR A 261 -16.59 -4.72 23.54
C THR A 261 -17.25 -3.37 23.80
N LEU A 262 -17.22 -2.92 25.05
CA LEU A 262 -17.98 -1.74 25.50
C LEU A 262 -17.44 -0.45 24.86
N GLU A 263 -16.13 -0.28 24.88
CA GLU A 263 -15.46 0.91 24.34
C GLU A 263 -15.66 0.98 22.83
N SER A 264 -15.54 -0.14 22.11
CA SER A 264 -15.73 -0.18 20.64
C SER A 264 -17.15 0.17 20.23
N VAL A 265 -18.18 -0.39 20.91
CA VAL A 265 -19.58 -0.03 20.67
C VAL A 265 -19.83 1.45 20.95
N ARG A 266 -19.38 1.95 22.09
CA ARG A 266 -19.54 3.37 22.48
C ARG A 266 -18.79 4.34 21.59
N ALA A 267 -17.69 3.90 21.02
CA ALA A 267 -16.93 4.68 20.05
C ALA A 267 -17.59 4.73 18.67
N GLY A 268 -18.47 3.77 18.33
CA GLY A 268 -19.22 3.74 17.08
C GLY A 268 -18.74 2.74 16.05
N LEU A 269 -18.03 1.66 16.49
CA LEU A 269 -17.69 0.52 15.65
C LEU A 269 -18.97 -0.27 15.34
N ASP A 270 -19.19 -0.64 14.08
CA ASP A 270 -20.35 -1.42 13.66
C ASP A 270 -20.03 -2.91 13.50
N MET A 271 -18.79 -3.24 13.13
CA MET A 271 -18.43 -4.61 12.74
C MET A 271 -17.00 -4.98 13.17
N GLU A 272 -16.84 -6.15 13.77
CA GLU A 272 -15.56 -6.78 14.08
C GLU A 272 -15.15 -7.74 12.98
N LEU A 273 -13.90 -7.63 12.50
CA LEU A 273 -13.31 -8.55 11.54
C LEU A 273 -12.36 -9.55 12.18
N GLY A 274 -12.51 -10.82 11.82
CA GLY A 274 -11.52 -11.89 11.99
C GLY A 274 -11.69 -12.73 13.26
N THR A 275 -11.51 -12.16 14.44
CA THR A 275 -11.40 -12.96 15.69
C THR A 275 -12.73 -13.33 16.33
N PHE A 276 -13.74 -12.48 16.23
CA PHE A 276 -15.07 -12.65 16.87
C PHE A 276 -15.04 -12.74 18.40
N ASP A 277 -14.06 -12.10 19.04
CA ASP A 277 -13.85 -12.18 20.46
C ASP A 277 -14.68 -11.17 21.25
N TYR A 278 -15.05 -10.04 20.61
CA TYR A 278 -15.63 -8.89 21.29
C TYR A 278 -17.08 -8.59 20.93
N LEU A 279 -17.47 -8.59 19.65
CA LEU A 279 -18.84 -8.26 19.25
C LEU A 279 -19.70 -9.52 19.08
N ASN A 280 -19.65 -10.43 20.06
CA ASN A 280 -20.40 -11.68 20.07
C ASN A 280 -21.47 -11.73 21.17
N GLN A 281 -22.32 -12.73 21.16
CA GLN A 281 -23.41 -12.89 22.14
C GLN A 281 -22.87 -13.00 23.59
N ARG A 282 -21.75 -13.71 23.79
CA ARG A 282 -21.17 -13.92 25.13
C ARG A 282 -20.77 -12.60 25.77
N GLN A 283 -20.25 -11.67 24.98
CA GLN A 283 -19.79 -10.38 25.48
C GLN A 283 -20.91 -9.34 25.52
N LEU A 284 -21.78 -9.30 24.50
CA LEU A 284 -22.79 -8.24 24.36
C LEU A 284 -24.03 -8.47 25.22
N LEU A 285 -24.54 -9.71 25.36
CA LEU A 285 -25.78 -9.95 26.09
C LEU A 285 -25.72 -9.53 27.56
N PRO A 286 -24.66 -9.79 28.33
CA PRO A 286 -24.53 -9.27 29.69
C PRO A 286 -24.55 -7.75 29.78
N LEU A 287 -23.88 -7.06 28.83
CA LEU A 287 -23.82 -5.60 28.78
C LEU A 287 -25.18 -4.99 28.41
N ILE A 288 -25.92 -5.64 27.52
CA ILE A 288 -27.28 -5.22 27.19
C ILE A 288 -28.23 -5.46 28.34
N LYS A 289 -28.14 -6.61 29.02
CA LYS A 289 -28.96 -6.93 30.18
C LYS A 289 -28.74 -5.97 31.34
N SER A 290 -27.49 -5.52 31.54
CA SER A 290 -27.17 -4.54 32.58
C SER A 290 -27.54 -3.10 32.21
N GLY A 291 -27.92 -2.85 30.98
CA GLY A 291 -28.17 -1.50 30.44
C GLY A 291 -26.92 -0.71 30.09
N ALA A 292 -25.74 -1.31 30.16
CA ALA A 292 -24.48 -0.66 29.76
C ALA A 292 -24.43 -0.40 28.24
N ILE A 293 -25.08 -1.25 27.43
CA ILE A 293 -25.34 -1.08 26.01
C ILE A 293 -26.85 -1.14 25.80
N LYS A 294 -27.42 -0.21 25.04
CA LYS A 294 -28.84 -0.23 24.68
C LYS A 294 -29.08 -1.07 23.44
N THR A 295 -30.21 -1.73 23.33
CA THR A 295 -30.60 -2.45 22.09
C THR A 295 -30.65 -1.52 20.88
N SER A 296 -30.99 -0.25 21.05
CA SER A 296 -30.97 0.76 20.00
C SER A 296 -29.57 1.06 19.46
N GLU A 297 -28.51 0.84 20.23
CA GLU A 297 -27.14 0.95 19.73
C GLU A 297 -26.83 -0.21 18.77
N ILE A 298 -27.24 -1.44 19.12
CA ILE A 298 -27.15 -2.61 18.24
C ILE A 298 -27.98 -2.40 16.96
N ASP A 299 -29.20 -1.86 17.07
CA ASP A 299 -30.05 -1.52 15.92
C ASP A 299 -29.36 -0.52 14.99
N SER A 300 -28.67 0.45 15.54
CA SER A 300 -27.89 1.44 14.76
C SER A 300 -26.72 0.79 14.05
N MET A 301 -25.95 -0.09 14.71
CA MET A 301 -24.85 -0.82 14.10
C MET A 301 -25.33 -1.65 12.90
N VAL A 302 -26.39 -2.44 13.09
CA VAL A 302 -26.97 -3.25 12.00
C VAL A 302 -27.53 -2.36 10.88
N THR A 303 -28.12 -1.21 11.21
CA THR A 303 -28.59 -0.24 10.23
C THR A 303 -27.43 0.27 9.36
N HIS A 304 -26.29 0.60 9.97
CA HIS A 304 -25.10 1.06 9.24
C HIS A 304 -24.51 -0.03 8.34
N ILE A 305 -24.59 -1.30 8.73
CA ILE A 305 -24.15 -2.44 7.91
C ILE A 305 -25.08 -2.64 6.71
N LEU A 306 -26.40 -2.61 6.94
CA LEU A 306 -27.38 -2.93 5.90
C LEU A 306 -27.61 -1.77 4.91
N LEU A 307 -27.56 -0.52 5.36
CA LEU A 307 -27.92 0.64 4.55
C LEU A 307 -27.09 0.77 3.26
N PRO A 308 -25.77 0.67 3.25
CA PRO A 308 -25.00 0.70 2.01
C PRO A 308 -25.33 -0.50 1.11
N CYS A 309 -25.59 -1.67 1.66
CA CYS A 309 -25.96 -2.86 0.90
C CYS A 309 -27.31 -2.66 0.14
N PHE A 310 -28.30 -2.06 0.81
CA PHE A 310 -29.58 -1.72 0.17
C PHE A 310 -29.45 -0.58 -0.85
N ARG A 311 -28.61 0.42 -0.58
CA ARG A 311 -28.30 1.52 -1.53
C ARG A 311 -27.73 1.01 -2.84
N LEU A 312 -26.87 -0.02 -2.76
CA LEU A 312 -26.24 -0.66 -3.91
C LEU A 312 -27.06 -1.84 -4.47
N SER A 313 -28.24 -2.12 -3.90
CA SER A 313 -29.13 -3.20 -4.31
C SER A 313 -28.50 -4.60 -4.27
N LEU A 314 -27.57 -4.84 -3.33
CA LEU A 314 -26.80 -6.08 -3.25
C LEU A 314 -27.69 -7.29 -2.89
N PHE A 315 -28.76 -7.08 -2.13
CA PHE A 315 -29.72 -8.12 -1.78
C PHE A 315 -30.82 -8.33 -2.84
N ASP A 316 -30.97 -7.40 -3.78
CA ASP A 316 -31.98 -7.47 -4.83
C ASP A 316 -31.53 -8.32 -6.03
N LYS A 317 -30.24 -8.54 -6.14
CA LYS A 317 -29.58 -9.33 -7.19
C LYS A 317 -28.53 -10.23 -6.54
N PRO A 318 -28.95 -11.29 -5.82
CA PRO A 318 -27.99 -12.18 -5.18
C PRO A 318 -27.06 -12.80 -6.24
N VAL A 319 -25.79 -12.84 -5.93
CA VAL A 319 -24.75 -13.46 -6.75
C VAL A 319 -24.35 -14.74 -6.03
N SER A 320 -24.28 -15.86 -6.74
CA SER A 320 -23.76 -17.11 -6.18
C SER A 320 -22.25 -17.13 -6.30
N ARG A 321 -21.59 -17.59 -5.24
CA ARG A 321 -20.16 -17.85 -5.27
C ARG A 321 -19.87 -19.01 -6.21
N ASP A 322 -19.15 -18.74 -7.28
CA ASP A 322 -18.65 -19.77 -8.20
C ASP A 322 -17.18 -19.45 -8.54
N LEU A 323 -16.27 -20.07 -7.79
CA LEU A 323 -14.82 -19.92 -8.01
C LEU A 323 -14.32 -20.73 -9.22
N SER A 324 -15.17 -21.56 -9.82
CA SER A 324 -14.86 -22.33 -11.05
C SER A 324 -15.10 -21.52 -12.32
N VAL A 325 -15.83 -20.39 -12.21
CA VAL A 325 -16.07 -19.51 -13.36
C VAL A 325 -14.71 -18.99 -13.83
N PRO A 326 -14.27 -19.29 -15.07
CA PRO A 326 -13.06 -18.72 -15.62
C PRO A 326 -13.26 -17.20 -15.72
N THR A 327 -12.48 -16.48 -14.96
CA THR A 327 -12.50 -15.02 -14.93
C THR A 327 -11.42 -14.40 -15.82
N TYR A 328 -10.80 -15.20 -16.67
CA TYR A 328 -9.94 -14.67 -17.73
C TYR A 328 -10.76 -13.68 -18.56
N ASN A 329 -10.37 -12.44 -18.47
CA ASN A 329 -11.11 -11.34 -19.02
C ASN A 329 -10.17 -10.48 -19.87
N GLU A 330 -10.35 -10.50 -21.19
CA GLU A 330 -9.54 -9.73 -22.12
C GLU A 330 -9.65 -8.22 -21.86
N GLU A 331 -10.84 -7.72 -21.48
CA GLU A 331 -11.05 -6.33 -21.10
C GLU A 331 -10.20 -5.96 -19.88
N ALA A 332 -10.11 -6.83 -18.87
CA ALA A 332 -9.31 -6.61 -17.69
C ALA A 332 -7.80 -6.68 -17.99
N ASN A 333 -7.37 -7.60 -18.84
CA ASN A 333 -5.98 -7.70 -19.27
C ASN A 333 -5.54 -6.45 -20.05
N GLN A 334 -6.39 -5.96 -20.97
CA GLN A 334 -6.13 -4.73 -21.71
C GLN A 334 -6.10 -3.52 -20.78
N ALA A 335 -6.98 -3.46 -19.79
CA ALA A 335 -6.99 -2.38 -18.80
C ALA A 335 -5.74 -2.41 -17.89
N ALA A 336 -5.28 -3.59 -17.48
CA ALA A 336 -4.04 -3.73 -16.72
C ALA A 336 -2.82 -3.28 -17.54
N TYR A 337 -2.79 -3.59 -18.85
CA TYR A 337 -1.75 -3.11 -19.76
C TYR A 337 -1.77 -1.57 -19.88
N GLU A 338 -2.94 -0.98 -20.08
CA GLU A 338 -3.07 0.47 -20.23
C GLU A 338 -2.67 1.20 -18.94
N GLU A 339 -3.08 0.67 -17.79
CA GLU A 339 -2.67 1.20 -16.49
C GLU A 339 -1.14 1.10 -16.29
N ALA A 340 -0.52 -0.02 -16.69
CA ALA A 340 0.92 -0.17 -16.65
C ALA A 340 1.64 0.85 -17.55
N CYS A 341 1.14 1.07 -18.76
CA CYS A 341 1.68 2.09 -19.69
C CYS A 341 1.61 3.51 -19.13
N GLU A 342 0.52 3.83 -18.41
CA GLU A 342 0.32 5.14 -17.78
C GLU A 342 0.94 5.25 -16.38
N GLY A 343 1.42 4.14 -15.79
CA GLY A 343 2.01 4.07 -14.46
C GLY A 343 3.54 3.97 -14.43
N ILE A 344 4.19 3.50 -15.49
CA ILE A 344 5.65 3.42 -15.57
C ILE A 344 6.24 4.80 -15.83
N ILE A 345 7.16 5.23 -14.94
CA ILE A 345 7.67 6.61 -14.91
C ILE A 345 9.07 6.66 -15.51
N LEU A 346 9.27 7.48 -16.53
CA LEU A 346 10.60 7.81 -17.05
C LEU A 346 11.21 8.91 -16.17
N LEU A 347 12.17 8.54 -15.32
CA LEU A 347 12.78 9.48 -14.36
C LEU A 347 14.01 10.21 -14.94
N LYS A 348 14.77 9.55 -15.78
CA LYS A 348 16.00 10.09 -16.36
C LYS A 348 16.16 9.60 -17.79
N ASN A 349 16.57 10.47 -18.72
CA ASN A 349 16.86 10.14 -20.10
C ASN A 349 17.88 11.11 -20.69
N ASN A 350 19.13 10.92 -20.31
CA ASN A 350 20.23 11.76 -20.79
C ASN A 350 20.53 11.46 -22.26
N GLU A 351 20.87 12.51 -23.02
CA GLU A 351 21.25 12.42 -24.43
C GLU A 351 20.21 11.71 -25.32
N GLY A 352 18.99 11.52 -24.82
CA GLY A 352 17.92 10.83 -25.55
C GLY A 352 18.25 9.38 -25.89
N ILE A 353 18.88 8.63 -24.95
CA ILE A 353 19.18 7.22 -25.15
C ILE A 353 17.91 6.37 -25.32
N LEU A 354 16.82 6.78 -24.72
CA LEU A 354 15.47 6.27 -24.96
C LEU A 354 14.69 7.24 -25.87
N PRO A 355 13.81 6.73 -26.74
CA PRO A 355 13.56 5.32 -27.03
C PRO A 355 14.70 4.64 -27.76
N LEU A 356 14.81 3.32 -27.64
CA LEU A 356 15.81 2.52 -28.33
C LEU A 356 15.53 2.49 -29.84
N LYS A 357 16.54 2.85 -30.63
CA LYS A 357 16.44 2.92 -32.11
C LYS A 357 17.00 1.62 -32.71
N SER A 358 16.12 0.62 -32.88
CA SER A 358 16.40 -0.65 -33.57
C SER A 358 17.75 -1.27 -33.18
N PRO A 359 17.99 -1.60 -31.89
CA PRO A 359 19.22 -2.25 -31.49
C PRO A 359 19.30 -3.64 -32.15
N SER A 360 20.50 -4.08 -32.51
CA SER A 360 20.73 -5.44 -33.06
C SER A 360 20.88 -6.45 -31.90
N SER A 361 21.31 -6.00 -30.73
CA SER A 361 21.47 -6.82 -29.56
C SER A 361 21.13 -6.09 -28.26
N ILE A 362 20.46 -6.80 -27.34
CA ILE A 362 20.08 -6.29 -26.02
C ILE A 362 20.49 -7.31 -24.95
N ALA A 363 21.23 -6.88 -23.94
CA ALA A 363 21.46 -7.68 -22.74
C ALA A 363 20.46 -7.27 -21.67
N VAL A 364 19.55 -8.17 -21.30
CA VAL A 364 18.60 -8.00 -20.19
C VAL A 364 19.21 -8.66 -18.96
N ILE A 365 19.45 -7.86 -17.92
CA ILE A 365 20.18 -8.33 -16.74
C ILE A 365 19.43 -7.87 -15.49
N GLY A 366 19.34 -8.74 -14.48
CA GLY A 366 18.79 -8.39 -13.19
C GLY A 366 17.80 -9.39 -12.62
N PRO A 367 17.57 -9.34 -11.30
CA PRO A 367 16.76 -10.31 -10.58
C PRO A 367 15.26 -10.24 -10.92
N ASN A 368 14.78 -9.08 -11.35
CA ASN A 368 13.36 -8.86 -11.66
C ASN A 368 13.06 -9.05 -13.17
N ALA A 369 14.09 -9.31 -14.00
CA ALA A 369 13.94 -9.40 -15.44
C ALA A 369 13.09 -10.61 -15.89
N ASN A 370 13.25 -11.75 -15.22
CA ASN A 370 12.59 -13.01 -15.59
C ASN A 370 12.25 -13.87 -14.39
N PRO A 371 11.46 -13.37 -13.44
CA PRO A 371 11.09 -14.15 -12.27
C PRO A 371 10.07 -15.26 -12.64
N ASN A 372 10.19 -16.43 -12.03
CA ASN A 372 9.19 -17.50 -12.14
C ASN A 372 8.17 -17.34 -11.00
N VAL A 373 7.06 -16.67 -11.27
CA VAL A 373 6.21 -16.07 -10.23
C VAL A 373 4.79 -16.59 -10.16
N VAL A 374 4.35 -17.42 -11.10
CA VAL A 374 2.98 -17.93 -11.07
C VAL A 374 2.89 -19.10 -10.11
N SER A 375 2.30 -18.87 -8.94
CA SER A 375 2.10 -19.87 -7.88
C SER A 375 0.65 -19.81 -7.37
N ASP A 376 0.05 -20.95 -7.13
CA ASP A 376 -1.28 -21.04 -6.50
C ASP A 376 -1.21 -20.83 -4.97
N ASN A 377 -0.01 -20.74 -4.40
CA ASN A 377 0.19 -20.42 -3.01
C ASN A 377 0.26 -18.90 -2.80
N CYS A 378 -0.71 -18.33 -2.09
CA CYS A 378 -0.76 -16.90 -1.80
C CYS A 378 0.43 -16.39 -0.94
N TYR A 379 1.11 -17.28 -0.23
CA TYR A 379 2.31 -16.94 0.55
C TYR A 379 3.61 -17.10 -0.24
N ASP A 380 3.55 -17.63 -1.46
CA ASP A 380 4.74 -17.71 -2.31
C ASP A 380 4.94 -16.37 -3.04
N VAL A 381 5.84 -15.57 -2.49
CA VAL A 381 6.14 -14.20 -2.97
C VAL A 381 7.52 -14.10 -3.62
N LYS A 382 8.23 -15.22 -3.80
CA LYS A 382 9.58 -15.18 -4.38
C LYS A 382 9.57 -14.63 -5.79
N GLY A 383 10.38 -13.58 -6.00
CA GLY A 383 10.55 -12.95 -7.30
C GLY A 383 9.29 -12.26 -7.85
N CYS A 384 8.23 -12.12 -7.05
CA CYS A 384 7.02 -11.42 -7.47
C CYS A 384 7.29 -9.92 -7.57
N SER A 385 7.59 -9.42 -8.78
CA SER A 385 7.83 -8.01 -9.07
C SER A 385 6.66 -7.32 -9.79
N TYR A 386 5.57 -8.04 -10.06
CA TYR A 386 4.33 -7.47 -10.61
C TYR A 386 3.44 -6.82 -9.56
N GLY A 387 3.59 -7.17 -8.27
CA GLY A 387 2.81 -6.64 -7.15
C GLY A 387 3.57 -6.79 -5.84
N GLY A 388 3.11 -6.11 -4.78
CA GLY A 388 3.61 -6.31 -3.42
C GLY A 388 3.02 -7.55 -2.74
N GLY A 389 3.53 -7.87 -1.56
CA GLY A 389 3.09 -9.02 -0.75
C GLY A 389 2.04 -8.67 0.30
N GLY A 390 1.46 -9.69 0.95
CA GLY A 390 0.46 -9.53 2.00
C GLY A 390 -0.97 -9.77 1.52
N SER A 391 -1.95 -9.18 2.22
CA SER A 391 -3.38 -9.37 1.97
C SER A 391 -3.83 -8.93 0.57
N SER A 392 -3.13 -7.97 -0.03
CA SER A 392 -3.43 -7.43 -1.36
C SER A 392 -2.89 -8.29 -2.52
N LYS A 393 -2.09 -9.34 -2.25
CA LYS A 393 -1.48 -10.15 -3.31
C LYS A 393 -2.52 -10.86 -4.15
N VAL A 394 -2.38 -10.75 -5.47
CA VAL A 394 -3.19 -11.45 -6.47
C VAL A 394 -2.40 -12.61 -7.08
N ASN A 395 -3.04 -13.74 -7.34
CA ASN A 395 -2.50 -14.81 -8.15
C ASN A 395 -2.97 -14.62 -9.60
N PRO A 396 -2.10 -14.16 -10.51
CA PRO A 396 -2.50 -13.88 -11.89
C PRO A 396 -2.65 -15.14 -12.72
N TRP A 397 -3.35 -15.04 -13.83
CA TRP A 397 -3.42 -16.07 -14.85
C TRP A 397 -2.08 -16.28 -15.54
N TYR A 398 -1.34 -15.19 -15.74
CA TYR A 398 -0.01 -15.15 -16.32
C TYR A 398 0.68 -13.83 -15.90
N VAL A 399 1.95 -13.78 -16.11
CA VAL A 399 2.74 -12.53 -16.00
C VAL A 399 3.61 -12.45 -17.24
N VAL A 400 3.56 -11.35 -17.95
CA VAL A 400 4.55 -11.03 -18.97
C VAL A 400 5.76 -10.42 -18.28
N THR A 401 6.85 -11.17 -18.23
CA THR A 401 8.10 -10.71 -17.63
C THR A 401 8.76 -9.59 -18.44
N ASP A 402 9.62 -8.80 -17.82
CA ASP A 402 10.35 -7.73 -18.53
C ASP A 402 11.14 -8.30 -19.72
N LEU A 403 11.77 -9.46 -19.54
CA LEU A 403 12.48 -10.16 -20.61
C LEU A 403 11.56 -10.52 -21.78
N GLU A 404 10.39 -11.07 -21.50
CA GLU A 404 9.41 -11.43 -22.54
C GLU A 404 8.87 -10.21 -23.29
N GLY A 405 8.54 -9.16 -22.52
CA GLY A 405 8.08 -7.88 -23.12
C GLY A 405 9.12 -7.23 -24.01
N ILE A 406 10.38 -7.23 -23.58
CA ILE A 406 11.50 -6.71 -24.39
C ILE A 406 11.69 -7.56 -25.66
N LYS A 407 11.71 -8.90 -25.55
CA LYS A 407 11.79 -9.79 -26.73
C LYS A 407 10.66 -9.53 -27.74
N LYS A 408 9.43 -9.37 -27.24
CA LYS A 408 8.25 -9.09 -28.06
C LYS A 408 8.32 -7.72 -28.75
N ALA A 409 8.89 -6.73 -28.07
CA ALA A 409 9.00 -5.37 -28.60
C ALA A 409 10.11 -5.23 -29.63
N PHE A 410 11.18 -6.04 -29.52
CA PHE A 410 12.36 -6.02 -30.40
C PHE A 410 12.60 -7.38 -31.06
N PRO A 411 11.70 -7.86 -31.96
CA PRO A 411 11.76 -9.21 -32.49
C PRO A 411 12.96 -9.44 -33.44
N GLN A 412 13.62 -8.37 -33.88
CA GLN A 412 14.83 -8.46 -34.73
C GLN A 412 16.13 -8.39 -33.95
N ALA A 413 16.06 -8.06 -32.63
CA ALA A 413 17.23 -7.98 -31.78
C ALA A 413 17.59 -9.34 -31.19
N GLN A 414 18.88 -9.62 -31.06
CA GLN A 414 19.36 -10.73 -30.26
C GLN A 414 19.26 -10.34 -28.79
N VAL A 415 18.24 -10.86 -28.07
CA VAL A 415 18.04 -10.58 -26.65
C VAL A 415 18.64 -11.70 -25.82
N SER A 416 19.70 -11.40 -25.07
CA SER A 416 20.33 -12.29 -24.10
C SER A 416 19.87 -11.94 -22.67
N TYR A 417 19.92 -12.93 -21.76
CA TYR A 417 19.49 -12.76 -20.37
C TYR A 417 20.49 -13.35 -19.39
N HIS A 418 20.68 -12.68 -18.25
CA HIS A 418 21.34 -13.21 -17.07
C HIS A 418 20.76 -12.57 -15.80
N GLU A 419 20.50 -13.36 -14.75
CA GLU A 419 19.97 -12.84 -13.48
C GLU A 419 20.95 -11.87 -12.78
N GLY A 420 22.25 -12.07 -12.93
CA GLY A 420 23.30 -11.29 -12.30
C GLY A 420 23.39 -11.55 -10.80
N VAL A 421 22.42 -11.02 -10.07
CA VAL A 421 22.28 -11.20 -8.61
C VAL A 421 20.85 -11.56 -8.27
N SER A 422 20.66 -12.49 -7.36
CA SER A 422 19.32 -12.93 -6.93
C SER A 422 18.85 -12.14 -5.70
N ASN A 423 17.62 -11.66 -5.69
CA ASN A 423 16.98 -11.11 -4.50
C ASN A 423 16.85 -12.15 -3.37
N ALA A 424 16.85 -13.43 -3.71
CA ALA A 424 16.85 -14.53 -2.74
C ALA A 424 18.26 -14.85 -2.19
N TYR A 425 19.33 -14.22 -2.71
CA TYR A 425 20.71 -14.50 -2.31
C TYR A 425 20.89 -14.47 -0.80
N LYS A 426 20.35 -13.45 -0.15
CA LYS A 426 20.37 -13.25 1.28
C LYS A 426 19.75 -14.40 2.09
N ARG A 427 18.63 -14.99 1.60
CA ARG A 427 17.93 -16.08 2.28
C ARG A 427 18.73 -17.40 2.31
N ARG A 428 19.62 -17.63 1.33
CA ARG A 428 20.49 -18.79 1.32
C ARG A 428 21.57 -18.73 2.41
N LEU A 429 21.97 -17.52 2.81
CA LEU A 429 23.04 -17.31 3.76
C LEU A 429 22.65 -17.65 5.20
N PHE A 430 21.41 -17.38 5.57
CA PHE A 430 20.94 -17.61 6.94
C PHE A 430 20.78 -19.09 7.30
N SER A 431 20.77 -20.00 6.32
CA SER A 431 20.64 -21.44 6.54
C SER A 431 21.96 -22.17 6.82
N ASN A 432 23.11 -21.51 6.68
CA ASN A 432 24.43 -22.13 6.81
C ASN A 432 25.15 -21.69 8.09
N SER A 433 25.15 -22.55 9.11
CA SER A 433 25.91 -22.32 10.34
C SER A 433 27.37 -22.76 10.17
N VAL A 434 28.27 -21.77 10.04
CA VAL A 434 29.74 -21.97 10.02
C VAL A 434 30.42 -21.47 11.26
N PHE A 435 29.63 -20.93 12.18
CA PHE A 435 30.14 -20.41 13.44
C PHE A 435 30.46 -21.56 14.40
N THR A 436 31.52 -21.40 15.16
CA THR A 436 31.87 -22.23 16.30
C THR A 436 32.00 -21.39 17.54
N THR A 437 31.69 -21.96 18.71
CA THR A 437 32.03 -21.31 19.99
C THR A 437 33.55 -21.21 20.13
N SER A 438 34.05 -20.44 21.10
CA SER A 438 35.49 -20.40 21.43
C SER A 438 36.08 -21.75 21.80
N GLN A 439 35.24 -22.71 22.21
CA GLN A 439 35.60 -24.09 22.54
C GLN A 439 35.49 -25.04 21.33
N GLY A 440 35.21 -24.53 20.12
CA GLY A 440 35.11 -25.33 18.90
C GLY A 440 33.77 -26.08 18.71
N LYS A 441 32.78 -25.92 19.59
CA LYS A 441 31.44 -26.47 19.39
C LYS A 441 30.72 -25.70 18.28
N ARG A 442 30.03 -26.38 17.39
CA ARG A 442 29.27 -25.77 16.31
C ARG A 442 28.11 -24.89 16.83
N GLY A 443 28.01 -23.66 16.35
CA GLY A 443 27.02 -22.66 16.75
C GLY A 443 27.65 -21.49 17.47
N LEU A 444 26.80 -20.63 18.05
CA LEU A 444 27.19 -19.44 18.79
C LEU A 444 26.79 -19.62 20.27
N GLN A 445 27.65 -19.18 21.18
CA GLN A 445 27.29 -19.05 22.59
C GLN A 445 26.28 -17.92 22.73
N ALA A 446 25.06 -18.23 23.15
CA ALA A 446 23.99 -17.27 23.33
C ALA A 446 23.70 -17.02 24.82
N CYS A 447 23.52 -15.76 25.16
CA CYS A 447 23.12 -15.30 26.49
C CYS A 447 21.88 -14.38 26.33
N TYR A 448 20.75 -14.82 26.84
CA TYR A 448 19.49 -14.08 26.84
C TYR A 448 19.27 -13.48 28.22
N VAL A 449 18.95 -12.18 28.31
CA VAL A 449 18.80 -11.45 29.56
C VAL A 449 17.58 -10.55 29.47
N SER A 450 16.76 -10.53 30.52
CA SER A 450 15.67 -9.57 30.68
C SER A 450 16.19 -8.14 30.82
N LEU A 451 15.58 -7.17 30.11
CA LEU A 451 15.86 -5.74 30.29
C LEU A 451 14.88 -5.18 31.32
N VAL A 452 15.41 -4.65 32.41
CA VAL A 452 14.62 -3.98 33.45
C VAL A 452 14.30 -2.57 32.98
N ASP A 453 13.02 -2.23 32.90
CA ASP A 453 12.60 -0.86 32.67
C ASP A 453 12.75 -0.03 33.97
N SER A 454 13.28 1.19 33.87
CA SER A 454 13.51 2.08 35.02
C SER A 454 12.19 2.47 35.64
N GLY A 455 11.67 1.63 36.56
CA GLY A 455 10.46 1.90 37.34
C GLY A 455 9.58 0.71 37.66
N LYS A 456 9.79 -0.48 37.09
CA LYS A 456 9.09 -1.71 37.50
C LYS A 456 10.10 -2.81 37.81
N VAL A 457 10.09 -3.24 39.05
CA VAL A 457 10.92 -4.33 39.55
C VAL A 457 10.42 -5.64 38.93
N SER A 458 11.16 -6.19 37.99
CA SER A 458 11.06 -7.60 37.64
C SER A 458 11.75 -8.39 38.75
N THR A 459 11.05 -9.27 39.41
CA THR A 459 11.60 -10.13 40.47
C THR A 459 12.49 -11.23 39.85
N GLY A 460 13.78 -10.94 39.74
CA GLY A 460 14.84 -11.89 39.42
C GLY A 460 15.42 -11.82 38.03
N PRO A 461 16.75 -11.88 37.89
CA PRO A 461 17.42 -11.94 36.58
C PRO A 461 17.28 -13.37 36.05
N HIS A 462 16.35 -13.60 35.17
CA HIS A 462 16.35 -14.83 34.38
C HIS A 462 17.32 -14.61 33.22
N SER A 463 18.45 -15.32 33.25
CA SER A 463 19.34 -15.46 32.10
C SER A 463 19.25 -16.88 31.54
N ILE A 464 19.15 -16.98 30.23
CA ILE A 464 19.19 -18.25 29.51
C ILE A 464 20.52 -18.32 28.78
N ASN A 465 21.34 -19.32 29.11
CA ASN A 465 22.61 -19.58 28.42
C ASN A 465 22.52 -20.87 27.63
N GLN A 466 22.76 -20.78 26.33
CA GLN A 466 22.66 -21.94 25.43
C GLN A 466 23.59 -21.79 24.24
N ILE A 467 23.65 -22.80 23.37
CA ILE A 467 24.33 -22.73 22.09
C ILE A 467 23.25 -22.70 21.01
N ASP A 468 23.16 -21.61 20.30
CA ASP A 468 22.29 -21.47 19.13
C ASP A 468 23.08 -21.92 17.88
N LYS A 469 22.46 -22.83 17.11
CA LYS A 469 23.12 -23.36 15.90
C LYS A 469 23.23 -22.31 14.79
N GLN A 470 22.30 -21.37 14.77
CA GLN A 470 22.22 -20.26 13.83
C GLN A 470 21.45 -19.11 14.48
N ILE A 471 21.55 -17.92 13.92
CA ILE A 471 20.70 -16.79 14.28
C ILE A 471 19.68 -16.61 13.15
N ASP A 472 18.49 -17.15 13.37
CA ASP A 472 17.32 -17.03 12.50
C ASP A 472 16.08 -17.18 13.40
N PHE A 473 15.71 -16.07 14.04
CA PHE A 473 14.68 -16.03 15.06
C PHE A 473 13.60 -15.04 14.70
N ARG A 474 12.37 -15.46 14.94
CA ARG A 474 11.18 -14.61 14.97
C ARG A 474 10.35 -14.98 16.19
N TRP A 475 10.18 -14.05 17.09
CA TRP A 475 9.41 -14.23 18.32
C TRP A 475 8.16 -13.36 18.29
N GLU A 476 7.02 -14.01 18.23
CA GLU A 476 5.72 -13.36 18.42
C GLU A 476 5.54 -13.00 19.91
N GLU A 477 4.56 -12.13 20.21
CA GLU A 477 4.25 -11.75 21.59
C GLU A 477 3.94 -12.99 22.43
N GLY A 478 4.61 -13.12 23.58
CA GLY A 478 4.46 -14.28 24.48
C GLY A 478 5.07 -15.59 23.99
N ALA A 479 5.94 -15.58 22.97
CA ALA A 479 6.65 -16.76 22.50
C ALA A 479 7.34 -17.51 23.64
N SER A 480 7.17 -18.83 23.72
CA SER A 480 7.62 -19.67 24.84
C SER A 480 9.12 -19.56 25.10
N ALA A 481 9.93 -19.42 24.04
CA ALA A 481 11.39 -19.34 24.14
C ALA A 481 11.91 -18.11 24.90
N VAL A 482 11.17 -17.01 24.90
CA VAL A 482 11.54 -15.73 25.52
C VAL A 482 10.53 -15.24 26.57
N ARG A 483 9.48 -16.02 26.82
CA ARG A 483 8.39 -15.65 27.75
C ARG A 483 8.90 -15.31 29.17
N SER A 484 9.89 -16.05 29.66
CA SER A 484 10.46 -15.84 31.00
C SER A 484 11.25 -14.54 31.09
N LEU A 485 11.63 -13.92 29.97
CA LEU A 485 12.40 -12.68 29.90
C LEU A 485 11.51 -11.44 29.90
N GLY A 486 10.20 -11.61 29.72
CA GLY A 486 9.25 -10.49 29.61
C GLY A 486 9.26 -9.83 28.22
N ALA A 487 8.64 -8.66 28.13
CA ALA A 487 8.43 -7.95 26.88
C ALA A 487 9.72 -7.28 26.32
N ALA A 488 10.70 -6.99 27.18
CA ALA A 488 11.96 -6.39 26.80
C ALA A 488 13.14 -7.28 27.22
N TYR A 489 14.00 -7.61 26.29
CA TYR A 489 15.17 -8.49 26.55
C TYR A 489 16.33 -8.18 25.61
N GLN A 490 17.53 -8.61 26.04
CA GLN A 490 18.74 -8.58 25.23
C GLN A 490 19.18 -10.02 24.94
N VAL A 491 19.70 -10.23 23.75
CA VAL A 491 20.39 -11.47 23.39
C VAL A 491 21.79 -11.14 22.88
N GLU A 492 22.79 -11.80 23.45
CA GLU A 492 24.18 -11.67 22.97
C GLU A 492 24.63 -13.04 22.45
N TRP A 493 25.06 -13.09 21.18
CA TRP A 493 25.65 -14.26 20.56
C TRP A 493 27.14 -14.04 20.34
N LYS A 494 27.97 -14.98 20.78
CA LYS A 494 29.39 -14.99 20.57
C LYS A 494 29.84 -16.25 19.82
N GLY A 495 30.67 -16.06 18.81
CA GLY A 495 31.19 -17.15 18.01
C GLY A 495 32.48 -16.82 17.28
N VAL A 496 33.01 -17.81 16.62
CA VAL A 496 34.19 -17.68 15.77
C VAL A 496 33.86 -18.19 14.38
N ILE A 497 34.20 -17.39 13.36
CA ILE A 497 34.16 -17.82 11.96
C ILE A 497 35.60 -17.95 11.44
N ALA A 498 35.92 -19.07 10.77
CA ALA A 498 37.21 -19.27 10.15
C ALA A 498 37.10 -19.18 8.64
N SER A 499 37.93 -18.37 8.00
CA SER A 499 37.96 -18.29 6.54
C SER A 499 38.63 -19.49 5.92
N GLU A 500 37.98 -20.13 4.98
CA GLU A 500 38.52 -21.25 4.19
C GLU A 500 39.18 -20.78 2.89
N ARG A 501 39.09 -19.50 2.55
CA ARG A 501 39.55 -18.88 1.31
C ARG A 501 40.39 -17.64 1.57
N ASN A 502 41.20 -17.23 0.60
CA ASN A 502 41.84 -15.91 0.56
C ASN A 502 40.85 -14.90 0.02
N ASP A 503 39.81 -14.61 0.80
CA ASP A 503 38.75 -13.71 0.42
C ASP A 503 38.17 -13.03 1.66
N SER A 504 37.65 -11.83 1.50
CA SER A 504 36.92 -11.13 2.56
C SER A 504 35.61 -11.86 2.89
N ILE A 505 35.24 -11.88 4.16
CA ILE A 505 33.97 -12.42 4.64
C ILE A 505 32.93 -11.30 4.66
N LEU A 506 31.78 -11.57 4.13
CA LEU A 506 30.58 -10.72 4.28
C LEU A 506 29.74 -11.27 5.44
N ILE A 507 29.33 -10.41 6.35
CA ILE A 507 28.36 -10.74 7.40
C ILE A 507 27.13 -9.88 7.18
N PHE A 508 25.97 -10.52 7.16
CA PHE A 508 24.68 -9.89 6.99
C PHE A 508 23.89 -9.97 8.28
N VAL A 509 23.21 -8.91 8.65
CA VAL A 509 22.27 -8.89 9.77
C VAL A 509 20.98 -8.23 9.31
N ASP A 510 19.89 -8.98 9.45
CA ASP A 510 18.54 -8.48 9.33
C ASP A 510 17.89 -8.53 10.69
N ALA A 511 17.37 -7.42 11.17
CA ALA A 511 16.71 -7.39 12.47
C ALA A 511 15.58 -6.38 12.50
N GLN A 512 14.51 -6.76 13.20
CA GLN A 512 13.50 -5.86 13.72
C GLN A 512 13.80 -5.63 15.20
N GLY A 513 14.28 -4.43 15.52
CA GLY A 513 14.80 -4.08 16.83
C GLY A 513 16.25 -3.58 16.78
N GLY A 514 16.77 -3.14 17.91
CA GLY A 514 18.15 -2.64 18.02
C GLY A 514 19.18 -3.76 17.95
N TYR A 515 20.29 -3.54 17.27
CA TYR A 515 21.41 -4.48 17.29
C TYR A 515 22.78 -3.84 17.07
N ARG A 516 23.82 -4.56 17.49
CA ARG A 516 25.21 -4.20 17.28
C ARG A 516 26.01 -5.43 16.91
N LEU A 517 26.83 -5.33 15.89
CA LEU A 517 27.78 -6.35 15.49
C LEU A 517 29.21 -5.86 15.75
N ASP A 518 29.91 -6.63 16.55
CA ASP A 518 31.33 -6.46 16.79
C ASP A 518 32.13 -7.61 16.15
N VAL A 519 33.22 -7.29 15.44
CA VAL A 519 34.12 -8.29 14.85
C VAL A 519 35.54 -7.98 15.31
N ASP A 520 36.23 -8.99 15.85
CA ASP A 520 37.58 -8.87 16.40
C ASP A 520 37.70 -7.72 17.43
N GLY A 521 36.65 -7.54 18.23
CA GLY A 521 36.58 -6.52 19.25
C GLY A 521 36.25 -5.10 18.75
N SER A 522 36.08 -4.90 17.45
CA SER A 522 35.72 -3.62 16.86
C SER A 522 34.24 -3.60 16.44
N THR A 523 33.52 -2.55 16.76
CA THR A 523 32.14 -2.37 16.31
C THR A 523 32.10 -2.06 14.81
N VAL A 524 31.48 -2.93 14.04
CA VAL A 524 31.37 -2.83 12.57
C VAL A 524 29.98 -2.46 12.09
N ILE A 525 28.93 -2.76 12.87
CA ILE A 525 27.57 -2.28 12.68
C ILE A 525 27.03 -1.82 14.04
N ASP A 526 26.47 -0.61 14.09
CA ASP A 526 25.81 -0.09 15.28
C ASP A 526 24.41 0.46 14.92
N LYS A 527 23.38 -0.31 15.25
CA LYS A 527 21.97 0.01 15.09
C LYS A 527 21.23 -0.12 16.43
N ARG A 528 21.90 0.13 17.56
CA ARG A 528 21.34 -0.06 18.92
C ARG A 528 20.02 0.66 19.17
N HIS A 529 19.76 1.73 18.44
CA HIS A 529 18.58 2.56 18.61
C HIS A 529 17.53 2.34 17.50
N SER A 530 17.81 1.47 16.53
CA SER A 530 16.83 1.12 15.51
C SER A 530 15.68 0.31 16.14
N GLN A 531 14.48 0.62 15.72
CA GLN A 531 13.27 -0.11 16.10
C GLN A 531 12.55 -0.65 14.85
N THR A 532 12.96 -0.21 13.68
CA THR A 532 12.46 -0.67 12.40
C THR A 532 13.29 -1.83 11.87
N PHE A 533 12.74 -2.54 10.89
CA PHE A 533 13.49 -3.55 10.18
C PHE A 533 14.73 -2.91 9.52
N ALA A 534 15.90 -3.38 9.89
CA ALA A 534 17.16 -2.91 9.33
C ALA A 534 17.94 -4.08 8.76
N ASN A 535 18.40 -3.89 7.54
CA ASN A 535 19.14 -4.82 6.74
C ASN A 535 20.52 -4.25 6.49
N GLN A 536 21.54 -4.81 7.13
CA GLN A 536 22.92 -4.33 7.02
C GLN A 536 23.87 -5.48 6.70
N TRP A 537 24.95 -5.12 6.03
CA TRP A 537 26.05 -6.04 5.79
C TRP A 537 27.38 -5.32 5.99
N VAL A 538 28.40 -6.11 6.29
CA VAL A 538 29.79 -5.62 6.45
C VAL A 538 30.75 -6.56 5.78
N LYS A 539 31.78 -5.98 5.16
CA LYS A 539 32.88 -6.72 4.52
C LYS A 539 34.09 -6.74 5.47
N ILE A 540 34.51 -7.94 5.88
CA ILE A 540 35.63 -8.18 6.78
C ILE A 540 36.82 -8.72 5.97
N PRO A 541 37.92 -7.98 5.85
CA PRO A 541 39.12 -8.50 5.17
C PRO A 541 39.63 -9.78 5.84
N SER A 542 39.78 -10.82 5.05
CA SER A 542 40.19 -12.12 5.58
C SER A 542 41.14 -12.89 4.62
N GLN A 543 41.76 -13.93 5.15
CA GLN A 543 42.62 -14.85 4.43
C GLN A 543 42.36 -16.26 4.92
N LYS A 544 42.71 -17.27 4.10
CA LYS A 544 42.58 -18.71 4.46
C LYS A 544 43.22 -18.99 5.81
N GLY A 545 42.49 -19.61 6.70
CA GLY A 545 42.92 -19.99 8.04
C GLY A 545 42.76 -18.88 9.09
N ARG A 546 42.47 -17.65 8.70
CA ARG A 546 42.22 -16.58 9.67
C ARG A 546 40.88 -16.81 10.37
N LYS A 547 40.92 -16.68 11.68
CA LYS A 547 39.73 -16.73 12.55
C LYS A 547 39.32 -15.35 12.96
N HIS A 548 38.01 -15.06 12.89
CA HIS A 548 37.42 -13.84 13.35
C HIS A 548 36.46 -14.14 14.49
N THR A 549 36.56 -13.37 15.57
CA THR A 549 35.58 -13.40 16.64
C THR A 549 34.41 -12.51 16.26
N VAL A 550 33.20 -13.03 16.44
CA VAL A 550 31.94 -12.32 16.12
C VAL A 550 31.10 -12.24 17.38
N CYS A 551 30.64 -11.04 17.72
CA CYS A 551 29.69 -10.81 18.78
C CYS A 551 28.52 -9.98 18.25
N LEU A 552 27.34 -10.60 18.20
CA LEU A 552 26.10 -9.92 17.82
C LEU A 552 25.28 -9.72 19.08
N THR A 553 24.92 -8.47 19.37
CA THR A 553 24.01 -8.12 20.46
C THR A 553 22.72 -7.57 19.87
N TYR A 554 21.61 -8.11 20.31
CA TYR A 554 20.25 -7.72 19.89
C TYR A 554 19.46 -7.21 21.10
N TRP A 555 18.71 -6.14 20.93
CA TRP A 555 17.82 -5.58 21.93
C TRP A 555 16.39 -5.59 21.43
N ASN A 556 15.56 -6.46 21.97
CA ASN A 556 14.11 -6.30 21.86
C ASN A 556 13.64 -5.34 22.95
N ARG A 557 13.11 -4.20 22.54
CA ARG A 557 12.53 -3.21 23.43
C ARG A 557 11.01 -3.15 23.25
N ASN A 558 10.37 -4.32 23.44
CA ASN A 558 8.92 -4.47 23.30
C ASN A 558 8.42 -4.36 21.83
N CYS A 559 9.22 -4.80 20.89
CA CYS A 559 8.81 -4.92 19.48
C CYS A 559 8.21 -6.31 19.21
N HIS A 560 7.15 -6.37 18.44
CA HIS A 560 6.53 -7.63 18.03
C HIS A 560 6.10 -7.58 16.56
N PRO A 561 6.41 -8.61 15.78
CA PRO A 561 7.32 -9.69 16.15
C PRO A 561 8.75 -9.19 16.33
N ALA A 562 9.46 -9.73 17.33
CA ALA A 562 10.91 -9.53 17.44
C ALA A 562 11.60 -10.44 16.44
N GLU A 563 12.42 -9.89 15.56
CA GLU A 563 13.06 -10.65 14.49
C GLU A 563 14.54 -10.32 14.38
N ILE A 564 15.37 -11.35 14.27
CA ILE A 564 16.79 -11.20 13.97
C ILE A 564 17.33 -12.38 13.21
N ARG A 565 18.10 -12.09 12.15
CA ARG A 565 18.78 -13.06 11.32
C ARG A 565 20.20 -12.63 11.07
N MET A 566 21.13 -13.57 11.05
CA MET A 566 22.51 -13.34 10.67
C MET A 566 22.98 -14.40 9.69
N GLY A 567 23.61 -13.98 8.61
CA GLY A 567 24.22 -14.83 7.62
C GLY A 567 25.60 -14.34 7.23
N TRP A 568 26.28 -15.10 6.39
CA TRP A 568 27.59 -14.77 5.90
C TRP A 568 27.83 -15.32 4.50
N ASP A 569 28.81 -14.77 3.79
CA ASP A 569 29.36 -15.33 2.56
C ASP A 569 30.77 -14.77 2.31
N TYR A 570 31.42 -15.19 1.23
CA TYR A 570 32.64 -14.54 0.75
C TYR A 570 32.30 -13.37 -0.19
N ALA A 571 33.14 -12.34 -0.19
CA ALA A 571 32.89 -11.12 -0.96
C ALA A 571 32.84 -11.35 -2.48
N HIS A 572 33.58 -12.35 -2.98
CA HIS A 572 33.58 -12.74 -4.39
C HIS A 572 32.73 -14.00 -4.67
N ALA A 573 31.75 -14.30 -3.78
CA ALA A 573 30.82 -15.40 -4.02
C ALA A 573 29.80 -15.06 -5.12
N VAL A 574 29.55 -13.76 -5.35
CA VAL A 574 28.71 -13.29 -6.47
C VAL A 574 29.62 -13.02 -7.65
N ASP A 575 29.56 -13.85 -8.66
CA ASP A 575 30.30 -13.70 -9.89
C ASP A 575 29.41 -13.01 -10.94
N TYR A 576 29.80 -11.81 -11.36
CA TYR A 576 29.13 -11.06 -12.40
C TYR A 576 29.73 -11.27 -13.80
N SER A 577 30.77 -12.11 -13.95
CA SER A 577 31.56 -12.22 -15.17
C SER A 577 30.69 -12.49 -16.41
N GLU A 578 29.77 -13.46 -16.34
CA GLU A 578 28.86 -13.79 -17.44
C GLU A 578 27.92 -12.64 -17.78
N ALA A 579 27.35 -11.97 -16.77
CA ALA A 579 26.50 -10.81 -16.98
C ALA A 579 27.26 -9.66 -17.64
N LEU A 580 28.50 -9.41 -17.22
CA LEU A 580 29.36 -8.37 -17.77
C LEU A 580 29.84 -8.70 -19.20
N ASP A 581 30.06 -9.97 -19.50
CA ASP A 581 30.42 -10.42 -20.86
C ASP A 581 29.23 -10.25 -21.83
N LEU A 582 28.01 -10.51 -21.39
CA LEU A 582 26.81 -10.20 -22.17
C LEU A 582 26.68 -8.68 -22.37
N ALA A 583 26.87 -7.91 -21.31
CA ALA A 583 26.77 -6.45 -21.37
C ALA A 583 27.77 -5.82 -22.36
N ARG A 584 29.04 -6.30 -22.39
CA ARG A 584 30.08 -5.79 -23.33
C ARG A 584 29.76 -6.08 -24.80
N LYS A 585 29.07 -7.19 -25.07
CA LYS A 585 28.74 -7.65 -26.44
C LYS A 585 27.47 -7.05 -26.98
N ALA A 586 26.62 -6.48 -26.13
CA ALA A 586 25.32 -5.94 -26.53
C ALA A 586 25.40 -4.46 -26.94
N ASP A 587 24.53 -4.03 -27.85
CA ASP A 587 24.39 -2.61 -28.21
C ASP A 587 23.89 -1.78 -27.01
N CYS A 588 23.08 -2.36 -26.17
CA CYS A 588 22.62 -1.75 -24.93
C CYS A 588 22.27 -2.80 -23.87
N VAL A 589 22.22 -2.34 -22.62
CA VAL A 589 21.83 -3.16 -21.47
C VAL A 589 20.53 -2.62 -20.88
N VAL A 590 19.61 -3.51 -20.53
CA VAL A 590 18.45 -3.19 -19.71
C VAL A 590 18.59 -3.95 -18.40
N PHE A 591 18.92 -3.25 -17.33
CA PHE A 591 18.93 -3.82 -15.99
C PHE A 591 17.53 -3.70 -15.38
N CYS A 592 16.96 -4.84 -14.95
CA CYS A 592 15.66 -4.94 -14.31
C CYS A 592 15.86 -5.44 -12.86
N GLY A 593 15.70 -4.55 -11.89
CA GLY A 593 15.94 -4.85 -10.48
C GLY A 593 15.07 -4.04 -9.54
N GLY A 594 15.53 -3.85 -8.32
CA GLY A 594 14.79 -3.18 -7.25
C GLY A 594 14.27 -4.16 -6.24
N LEU A 595 13.05 -3.95 -5.81
CA LEU A 595 12.36 -4.73 -4.78
C LEU A 595 11.40 -5.75 -5.39
N ASP A 596 10.94 -6.67 -4.58
CA ASP A 596 9.89 -7.64 -4.90
C ASP A 596 8.95 -7.84 -3.70
N ALA A 597 7.87 -8.59 -3.87
CA ALA A 597 6.89 -8.86 -2.82
C ALA A 597 7.46 -9.59 -1.59
N SER A 598 8.68 -10.13 -1.65
CA SER A 598 9.35 -10.71 -0.49
C SER A 598 10.08 -9.70 0.38
N LEU A 599 10.23 -8.49 -0.13
CA LEU A 599 10.91 -7.36 0.51
C LEU A 599 9.93 -6.24 0.86
N GLU A 600 8.83 -6.13 0.11
CA GLU A 600 7.71 -5.25 0.43
C GLU A 600 6.47 -6.09 0.71
N PHE A 601 6.27 -6.39 1.98
CA PHE A 601 5.25 -7.31 2.47
C PHE A 601 4.53 -6.72 3.68
N GLU A 602 3.21 -6.91 3.76
CA GLU A 602 2.40 -6.51 4.89
C GLU A 602 2.91 -7.11 6.21
N GLY A 603 2.96 -6.29 7.26
CA GLY A 603 3.38 -6.68 8.61
C GLY A 603 4.86 -6.46 8.92
N THR A 604 5.66 -5.97 7.97
CA THR A 604 7.08 -5.63 8.19
C THR A 604 7.46 -4.41 7.37
N ASP A 605 8.20 -3.47 7.97
CA ASP A 605 8.80 -2.38 7.21
C ASP A 605 10.02 -2.87 6.42
N ARG A 606 10.40 -2.14 5.39
CA ARG A 606 11.57 -2.43 4.56
C ARG A 606 12.75 -1.50 4.82
N SER A 607 13.92 -1.90 4.39
CA SER A 607 15.08 -1.01 4.33
C SER A 607 14.96 -0.01 3.15
N PHE A 608 15.62 1.13 3.27
CA PHE A 608 15.73 2.10 2.17
C PHE A 608 16.74 1.64 1.12
N GLU A 609 17.75 0.88 1.53
CA GLU A 609 18.80 0.36 0.68
C GLU A 609 18.30 -0.72 -0.29
N LEU A 610 18.94 -0.82 -1.46
CA LEU A 610 18.70 -1.90 -2.41
C LEU A 610 19.14 -3.27 -1.86
N PRO A 611 18.56 -4.36 -2.36
CA PRO A 611 19.05 -5.70 -2.07
C PRO A 611 20.53 -5.85 -2.40
N TYR A 612 21.23 -6.66 -1.58
CA TYR A 612 22.66 -6.88 -1.72
C TYR A 612 23.08 -7.24 -3.14
N GLY A 613 24.13 -6.56 -3.60
CA GLY A 613 24.78 -6.83 -4.88
C GLY A 613 24.19 -6.08 -6.08
N GLN A 614 22.97 -5.54 -5.98
CA GLN A 614 22.38 -4.79 -7.10
C GLN A 614 23.16 -3.51 -7.41
N ASP A 615 23.54 -2.71 -6.39
CA ASP A 615 24.34 -1.48 -6.58
C ASP A 615 25.67 -1.77 -7.27
N ALA A 616 26.37 -2.81 -6.80
CA ALA A 616 27.66 -3.21 -7.37
C ALA A 616 27.51 -3.70 -8.82
N LEU A 617 26.47 -4.47 -9.10
CA LEU A 617 26.18 -4.94 -10.44
C LEU A 617 25.84 -3.79 -11.39
N ILE A 618 24.95 -2.87 -10.99
CA ILE A 618 24.58 -1.71 -11.81
C ILE A 618 25.83 -0.87 -12.15
N GLN A 619 26.68 -0.58 -11.15
CA GLN A 619 27.93 0.17 -11.37
C GLN A 619 28.86 -0.57 -12.34
N ALA A 620 28.98 -1.89 -12.23
CA ALA A 620 29.80 -2.71 -13.10
C ALA A 620 29.23 -2.75 -14.54
N LEU A 621 27.91 -2.82 -14.68
CA LEU A 621 27.22 -2.78 -15.97
C LEU A 621 27.40 -1.43 -16.69
N ILE A 622 27.23 -0.30 -15.98
CA ILE A 622 27.46 1.04 -16.53
C ILE A 622 28.91 1.17 -17.04
N LYS A 623 29.88 0.59 -16.32
CA LYS A 623 31.29 0.58 -16.74
C LYS A 623 31.53 -0.32 -17.95
N ALA A 624 30.84 -1.46 -18.01
CA ALA A 624 30.98 -2.43 -19.11
C ALA A 624 30.29 -1.95 -20.38
N ASN A 625 29.15 -1.29 -20.25
CA ASN A 625 28.36 -0.72 -21.36
C ASN A 625 27.71 0.60 -20.92
N PRO A 626 28.18 1.76 -21.42
CA PRO A 626 27.62 3.07 -21.08
C PRO A 626 26.16 3.25 -21.49
N ARG A 627 25.64 2.42 -22.40
CA ARG A 627 24.23 2.41 -22.81
C ARG A 627 23.39 1.49 -21.91
N THR A 628 23.63 1.56 -20.59
CA THR A 628 22.86 0.82 -19.60
C THR A 628 21.63 1.63 -19.16
N ILE A 629 20.45 1.07 -19.46
CA ILE A 629 19.14 1.54 -18.98
C ILE A 629 18.80 0.78 -17.71
N VAL A 630 18.27 1.45 -16.70
CA VAL A 630 17.87 0.83 -15.44
C VAL A 630 16.35 0.92 -15.29
N ALA A 631 15.67 -0.22 -15.09
CA ALA A 631 14.25 -0.35 -14.78
C ALA A 631 14.11 -0.89 -13.35
N MET A 632 13.60 -0.05 -12.42
CA MET A 632 13.52 -0.38 -10.99
C MET A 632 12.09 -0.66 -10.57
N HIS A 633 11.85 -1.84 -10.01
CA HIS A 633 10.59 -2.23 -9.40
C HIS A 633 10.57 -1.88 -7.90
N GLY A 634 9.40 -1.58 -7.37
CA GLY A 634 9.20 -1.32 -5.94
C GLY A 634 8.08 -0.33 -5.65
N GLY A 635 7.52 -0.40 -4.44
CA GLY A 635 6.40 0.42 -3.98
C GLY A 635 6.79 1.83 -3.52
N GLY A 636 7.99 2.30 -3.83
CA GLY A 636 8.42 3.65 -3.43
C GLY A 636 9.89 3.93 -3.68
N ALA A 637 10.39 5.00 -3.05
CA ALA A 637 11.79 5.41 -3.17
C ALA A 637 12.75 4.39 -2.54
N MET A 638 13.94 4.30 -3.09
CA MET A 638 15.02 3.43 -2.65
C MET A 638 16.37 4.12 -2.86
N ASP A 639 17.41 3.68 -2.18
CA ASP A 639 18.75 4.25 -2.34
C ASP A 639 19.33 3.92 -3.71
N MET A 640 19.57 4.95 -4.49
CA MET A 640 20.21 4.89 -5.80
C MET A 640 21.49 5.74 -5.85
N SER A 641 21.92 6.26 -4.71
CA SER A 641 23.03 7.23 -4.61
C SER A 641 24.34 6.72 -5.19
N ALA A 642 24.58 5.41 -5.16
CA ALA A 642 25.81 4.80 -5.62
C ALA A 642 26.05 4.90 -7.15
N TRP A 643 24.97 5.05 -7.96
CA TRP A 643 25.06 4.94 -9.42
C TRP A 643 24.19 5.93 -10.20
N ILE A 644 23.19 6.56 -9.57
CA ILE A 644 22.21 7.40 -10.26
C ILE A 644 22.81 8.51 -11.11
N ASP A 645 23.91 9.11 -10.68
CA ASP A 645 24.54 10.20 -11.40
C ASP A 645 25.22 9.70 -12.70
N LYS A 646 25.55 8.41 -12.80
CA LYS A 646 26.27 7.78 -13.93
C LYS A 646 25.34 7.08 -14.92
N VAL A 647 24.17 6.65 -14.50
CA VAL A 647 23.23 5.96 -15.38
C VAL A 647 22.60 6.93 -16.40
N PRO A 648 22.56 6.61 -17.70
CA PRO A 648 22.00 7.53 -18.71
C PRO A 648 20.46 7.53 -18.72
N ALA A 649 19.80 6.42 -18.42
CA ALA A 649 18.33 6.34 -18.38
C ALA A 649 17.84 5.48 -17.21
N LEU A 650 16.76 5.97 -16.58
CA LEU A 650 16.11 5.32 -15.45
C LEU A 650 14.60 5.34 -15.62
N LEU A 651 13.99 4.16 -15.52
CA LEU A 651 12.55 3.99 -15.40
C LEU A 651 12.22 3.48 -13.96
N HIS A 652 11.15 4.00 -13.37
CA HIS A 652 10.54 3.43 -12.19
C HIS A 652 9.29 2.66 -12.60
N MET A 653 9.35 1.34 -12.43
CA MET A 653 8.27 0.44 -12.83
C MET A 653 7.11 0.44 -11.84
N LEU A 654 7.35 0.91 -10.60
CA LEU A 654 6.48 0.63 -9.47
C LEU A 654 6.21 -0.89 -9.37
N TYR A 655 4.97 -1.29 -9.09
CA TYR A 655 4.50 -2.65 -9.32
C TYR A 655 3.50 -2.64 -10.47
N PRO A 656 3.93 -3.08 -11.67
CA PRO A 656 3.23 -2.78 -12.92
C PRO A 656 2.15 -3.79 -13.31
N GLY A 657 1.78 -4.73 -12.41
CA GLY A 657 0.80 -5.76 -12.72
C GLY A 657 1.28 -6.82 -13.71
N GLN A 658 0.36 -7.68 -14.14
CA GLN A 658 0.68 -8.83 -14.99
C GLN A 658 1.17 -8.46 -16.39
N GLU A 659 0.88 -7.25 -16.89
CA GLU A 659 1.29 -6.75 -18.21
C GLU A 659 2.49 -5.79 -18.16
N GLY A 660 3.17 -5.71 -17.02
CA GLY A 660 4.29 -4.80 -16.82
C GLY A 660 5.40 -4.94 -17.85
N GLY A 661 5.78 -6.17 -18.21
CA GLY A 661 6.79 -6.43 -19.23
C GLY A 661 6.34 -5.98 -20.63
N THR A 662 5.06 -6.17 -20.98
CA THR A 662 4.50 -5.65 -22.23
C THR A 662 4.62 -4.13 -22.27
N ALA A 663 4.21 -3.44 -21.22
CA ALA A 663 4.29 -1.99 -21.10
C ALA A 663 5.74 -1.48 -21.21
N LEU A 664 6.68 -2.11 -20.48
CA LEU A 664 8.12 -1.77 -20.58
C LEU A 664 8.63 -1.88 -22.01
N GLY A 665 8.37 -3.00 -22.68
CA GLY A 665 8.79 -3.19 -24.06
C GLY A 665 8.23 -2.14 -25.03
N GLN A 666 6.95 -1.76 -24.85
CA GLN A 666 6.30 -0.71 -25.67
C GLN A 666 6.89 0.68 -25.39
N ILE A 667 7.23 0.99 -24.16
CA ILE A 667 7.92 2.24 -23.79
C ILE A 667 9.32 2.26 -24.38
N LEU A 668 10.13 1.22 -24.17
CA LEU A 668 11.49 1.17 -24.70
C LEU A 668 11.55 1.30 -26.22
N SER A 669 10.53 0.82 -26.96
CA SER A 669 10.43 0.88 -28.42
C SER A 669 9.71 2.11 -28.96
N ALA A 670 9.31 3.08 -28.13
CA ALA A 670 8.53 4.28 -28.49
C ALA A 670 7.12 4.00 -29.03
N LYS A 671 6.58 2.81 -28.91
CA LYS A 671 5.18 2.55 -29.25
C LYS A 671 4.24 3.16 -28.22
N VAL A 672 4.71 3.35 -27.01
CA VAL A 672 4.07 4.12 -25.94
C VAL A 672 5.03 5.23 -25.52
N ASN A 673 4.52 6.47 -25.51
CA ASN A 673 5.27 7.60 -24.97
C ASN A 673 4.97 7.72 -23.48
N PRO A 674 5.97 7.63 -22.57
CA PRO A 674 5.75 7.73 -21.14
C PRO A 674 5.11 9.07 -20.76
N SER A 675 4.16 9.03 -19.83
CA SER A 675 3.42 10.20 -19.36
C SER A 675 3.16 10.18 -17.85
N ALA A 676 3.61 9.14 -17.17
CA ALA A 676 3.46 8.98 -15.74
C ALA A 676 4.30 10.02 -14.97
N LYS A 677 3.81 10.42 -13.78
CA LYS A 677 4.48 11.36 -12.88
C LYS A 677 4.54 10.77 -11.47
N LEU A 678 5.64 11.00 -10.76
CA LEU A 678 5.83 10.53 -9.38
C LEU A 678 4.70 11.01 -8.46
N PRO A 679 3.98 10.12 -7.79
CA PRO A 679 3.00 10.47 -6.77
C PRO A 679 3.63 10.69 -5.39
N PHE A 680 4.94 10.68 -5.29
CA PHE A 680 5.75 10.92 -4.09
C PHE A 680 7.09 11.56 -4.45
N THR A 681 7.74 12.17 -3.46
CA THR A 681 9.09 12.71 -3.57
C THR A 681 10.10 11.59 -3.34
N MET A 682 11.14 11.49 -4.16
CA MET A 682 12.23 10.54 -3.95
C MET A 682 13.43 11.23 -3.29
N GLU A 683 13.76 10.80 -2.10
CA GLU A 683 14.96 11.22 -1.40
C GLU A 683 16.24 10.67 -2.02
N ARG A 684 17.35 11.40 -1.91
CA ARG A 684 18.68 10.90 -2.31
C ARG A 684 19.24 9.93 -1.26
N LYS A 685 18.95 10.17 0.00
CA LYS A 685 19.31 9.35 1.16
C LYS A 685 18.21 9.45 2.22
N TRP A 686 18.10 8.45 3.07
CA TRP A 686 17.06 8.39 4.11
C TRP A 686 17.04 9.63 5.01
N GLU A 687 18.23 10.20 5.35
CA GLU A 687 18.34 11.36 6.22
C GLU A 687 17.71 12.64 5.64
N ASP A 688 17.48 12.68 4.34
CA ASP A 688 16.80 13.80 3.68
C ASP A 688 15.28 13.76 3.91
N SER A 689 14.71 12.58 4.20
CA SER A 689 13.27 12.39 4.39
C SER A 689 12.73 13.26 5.53
N PRO A 690 11.56 13.89 5.35
CA PRO A 690 10.88 14.58 6.45
C PRO A 690 10.55 13.66 7.63
N ALA A 691 10.33 12.38 7.39
CA ALA A 691 10.02 11.37 8.40
C ALA A 691 11.26 10.88 9.16
N CYS A 692 12.48 11.12 8.64
CA CYS A 692 13.71 10.70 9.32
C CYS A 692 13.83 11.35 10.71
N GLY A 693 14.16 10.54 11.72
CA GLY A 693 14.16 10.96 13.13
C GLY A 693 12.79 10.98 13.81
N ASN A 694 11.70 10.87 13.04
CA ASN A 694 10.33 10.77 13.56
C ASN A 694 9.71 9.38 13.34
N TYR A 695 10.29 8.57 12.47
CA TYR A 695 9.81 7.24 12.11
C TYR A 695 10.37 6.15 13.02
N ASP A 696 11.65 6.23 13.37
CA ASP A 696 12.39 5.21 14.13
C ASP A 696 12.32 5.41 15.67
N GLU A 697 11.52 6.35 16.17
CA GLU A 697 11.55 6.75 17.57
C GLU A 697 10.67 5.93 18.51
N THR A 698 10.24 4.76 18.12
CA THR A 698 9.39 3.89 18.94
C THR A 698 10.10 3.31 20.18
N ARG A 699 11.13 3.94 20.71
CA ARG A 699 11.72 3.54 21.98
C ARG A 699 10.65 2.90 22.87
N MET A 700 10.92 2.29 23.97
CA MET A 700 10.04 1.61 24.93
C MET A 700 8.62 2.20 25.14
N LEU A 701 8.32 3.36 24.56
CA LEU A 701 7.04 4.08 24.68
C LEU A 701 5.95 3.58 23.70
N ARG A 702 6.27 2.76 22.70
CA ARG A 702 5.33 2.40 21.62
C ARG A 702 4.62 3.61 21.02
N LYS A 703 5.36 4.69 20.74
CA LYS A 703 4.84 5.94 20.19
C LYS A 703 5.69 6.39 19.02
N VAL A 704 5.03 6.76 17.94
CA VAL A 704 5.65 7.42 16.79
C VAL A 704 5.09 8.82 16.69
N PHE A 705 5.98 9.80 16.80
CA PHE A 705 5.60 11.20 16.76
C PHE A 705 5.65 11.72 15.33
N TYR A 706 4.55 12.24 14.83
CA TYR A 706 4.43 12.88 13.52
C TYR A 706 4.84 14.35 13.63
N ARG A 707 6.12 14.60 14.01
CA ARG A 707 6.63 15.96 14.30
C ARG A 707 6.76 16.82 13.07
N GLU A 708 6.90 16.21 11.88
CA GLU A 708 6.84 16.90 10.60
C GLU A 708 5.49 17.57 10.37
N GLY A 709 4.43 17.12 11.06
CA GLY A 709 3.10 17.71 11.03
C GLY A 709 2.51 17.73 9.62
N ILE A 710 2.29 18.93 9.07
CA ILE A 710 1.77 19.12 7.71
C ILE A 710 2.87 19.05 6.63
N TYR A 711 4.13 18.91 7.02
CA TYR A 711 5.29 18.94 6.13
C TYR A 711 5.70 17.53 5.66
N VAL A 712 4.73 16.78 5.16
CA VAL A 712 4.95 15.46 4.54
C VAL A 712 5.34 15.65 3.07
N GLY A 713 6.23 14.77 2.58
CA GLY A 713 6.66 14.75 1.19
C GLY A 713 7.29 16.09 0.73
N TYR A 714 6.98 16.54 -0.50
CA TYR A 714 7.56 17.76 -1.09
C TYR A 714 7.44 18.99 -0.19
N ARG A 715 6.38 19.09 0.63
CA ARG A 715 6.20 20.18 1.59
C ARG A 715 7.32 20.24 2.60
N GLY A 716 7.80 19.08 3.06
CA GLY A 716 8.88 18.96 4.02
C GLY A 716 10.26 19.22 3.41
N TYR A 717 10.52 18.74 2.20
CA TYR A 717 11.77 19.01 1.47
C TYR A 717 11.94 20.50 1.20
N GLU A 718 10.89 21.16 0.74
CA GLU A 718 10.89 22.60 0.51
C GLU A 718 11.10 23.39 1.81
N ARG A 719 10.45 22.99 2.91
CA ARG A 719 10.64 23.61 4.24
C ARG A 719 12.07 23.53 4.72
N LYS A 720 12.73 22.37 4.50
CA LYS A 720 14.12 22.15 4.88
C LYS A 720 15.13 22.71 3.88
N GLY A 721 14.71 23.19 2.72
CA GLY A 721 15.59 23.61 1.62
C GLY A 721 16.40 22.46 1.02
N ILE A 722 15.92 21.22 1.13
CA ILE A 722 16.58 20.02 0.61
C ILE A 722 16.10 19.78 -0.82
N LYS A 723 17.04 19.64 -1.75
CA LYS A 723 16.74 19.23 -3.11
C LYS A 723 16.60 17.70 -3.14
N PRO A 724 15.43 17.17 -3.43
CA PRO A 724 15.25 15.71 -3.53
C PRO A 724 15.96 15.14 -4.75
N LEU A 725 16.10 13.81 -4.80
CA LEU A 725 16.62 13.12 -5.99
C LEU A 725 15.67 13.34 -7.17
N PHE A 726 14.39 13.09 -6.97
CA PHE A 726 13.31 13.44 -7.91
C PHE A 726 12.14 14.06 -7.15
N ALA A 727 11.63 15.16 -7.67
CA ALA A 727 10.57 15.91 -7.05
C ALA A 727 9.20 15.22 -7.22
N PHE A 728 8.26 15.48 -6.32
CA PHE A 728 6.85 15.13 -6.50
C PHE A 728 6.32 15.65 -7.84
N GLY A 729 5.62 14.82 -8.57
CA GLY A 729 5.09 15.13 -9.90
C GLY A 729 6.11 15.05 -11.04
N HIS A 730 7.38 14.67 -10.75
CA HIS A 730 8.40 14.50 -11.79
C HIS A 730 8.14 13.26 -12.65
N GLY A 731 8.37 13.39 -13.95
CA GLY A 731 8.34 12.33 -14.94
C GLY A 731 8.56 12.94 -16.33
N LEU A 732 9.33 12.24 -17.15
CA LEU A 732 9.72 12.69 -18.48
C LEU A 732 8.82 12.07 -19.55
N SER A 733 8.85 12.66 -20.73
CA SER A 733 8.22 12.18 -21.95
C SER A 733 9.25 12.14 -23.08
N TYR A 734 8.97 11.42 -24.16
CA TYR A 734 9.76 11.47 -25.40
C TYR A 734 9.47 12.72 -26.24
N THR A 735 8.51 13.53 -25.79
CA THR A 735 8.18 14.84 -26.41
C THR A 735 8.35 15.95 -25.38
N THR A 736 8.23 17.21 -25.81
CA THR A 736 8.36 18.39 -24.97
C THR A 736 7.11 19.25 -25.03
N PHE A 737 6.83 19.99 -23.96
CA PHE A 737 5.64 20.82 -23.83
C PHE A 737 6.00 22.25 -23.42
N ALA A 738 5.37 23.23 -24.08
CA ALA A 738 5.40 24.63 -23.69
C ALA A 738 4.09 25.02 -23.01
N TYR A 739 4.16 25.99 -22.11
CA TYR A 739 3.04 26.51 -21.34
C TYR A 739 2.99 28.02 -21.53
N ASP A 740 1.86 28.57 -21.95
CA ASP A 740 1.70 29.97 -22.28
C ASP A 740 0.33 30.54 -21.86
N ASN A 741 0.14 31.83 -21.99
CA ASN A 741 -1.13 32.53 -21.92
C ASN A 741 -1.91 32.34 -20.61
N LEU A 742 -1.22 32.40 -19.45
CA LEU A 742 -1.88 32.27 -18.15
C LEU A 742 -2.90 33.39 -17.92
N SER A 743 -4.14 33.02 -17.66
CA SER A 743 -5.25 33.89 -17.28
C SER A 743 -5.82 33.47 -15.93
N LEU A 744 -5.99 34.40 -15.03
CA LEU A 744 -6.53 34.22 -13.69
C LEU A 744 -7.75 35.10 -13.49
N VAL A 745 -8.90 34.50 -13.24
CA VAL A 745 -10.18 35.26 -13.04
C VAL A 745 -10.80 34.85 -11.71
N VAL A 746 -10.91 35.78 -10.78
CA VAL A 746 -11.67 35.57 -9.54
C VAL A 746 -13.16 35.68 -9.89
N THR A 747 -13.84 34.51 -9.94
CA THR A 747 -15.25 34.44 -10.35
C THR A 747 -16.20 34.70 -9.18
N ASP A 748 -15.83 34.35 -7.95
CA ASP A 748 -16.53 34.67 -6.72
C ASP A 748 -15.54 34.88 -5.58
N LYS A 749 -15.34 36.14 -5.21
CA LYS A 749 -14.37 36.49 -4.17
C LYS A 749 -14.79 36.02 -2.78
N LYS A 750 -16.10 36.05 -2.47
CA LYS A 750 -16.62 35.66 -1.16
C LYS A 750 -16.54 34.14 -0.96
N LYS A 751 -16.73 33.38 -2.04
CA LYS A 751 -16.63 31.94 -2.05
C LYS A 751 -15.23 31.45 -2.43
N GLY A 752 -14.23 32.30 -2.61
CA GLY A 752 -12.88 31.89 -2.99
C GLY A 752 -12.84 31.06 -4.29
N MET A 753 -13.60 31.45 -5.31
CA MET A 753 -13.65 30.75 -6.58
C MET A 753 -12.77 31.45 -7.61
N VAL A 754 -11.84 30.71 -8.21
CA VAL A 754 -10.89 31.23 -9.19
C VAL A 754 -10.82 30.31 -10.40
N LYS A 755 -11.07 30.87 -11.58
CA LYS A 755 -10.82 30.20 -12.86
C LYS A 755 -9.38 30.46 -13.25
N VAL A 756 -8.63 29.39 -13.54
CA VAL A 756 -7.26 29.39 -14.04
C VAL A 756 -7.30 28.82 -15.45
N ALA A 757 -6.82 29.57 -16.43
CA ALA A 757 -6.76 29.12 -17.80
C ALA A 757 -5.37 29.41 -18.40
N PHE A 758 -4.90 28.55 -19.27
CA PHE A 758 -3.61 28.64 -19.95
C PHE A 758 -3.59 27.73 -21.18
N ASP A 759 -2.60 27.93 -22.04
CA ASP A 759 -2.40 27.09 -23.21
C ASP A 759 -1.22 26.13 -22.97
N ILE A 760 -1.35 24.90 -23.48
CA ILE A 760 -0.27 23.92 -23.50
C ILE A 760 -0.06 23.43 -24.93
N THR A 761 1.19 23.43 -25.37
CA THR A 761 1.60 23.03 -26.72
C THR A 761 2.58 21.88 -26.68
N ASN A 762 2.33 20.82 -27.43
CA ASN A 762 3.33 19.78 -27.68
C ASN A 762 4.33 20.33 -28.71
N THR A 763 5.53 20.69 -28.29
CA THR A 763 6.60 21.28 -29.11
C THR A 763 7.53 20.24 -29.72
N GLY A 764 7.34 18.95 -29.41
CA GLY A 764 8.13 17.87 -29.96
C GLY A 764 7.54 17.28 -31.23
N ARG A 765 8.09 16.12 -31.62
CA ARG A 765 7.74 15.43 -32.87
C ARG A 765 6.89 14.17 -32.68
N GLN A 766 6.55 13.84 -31.44
CA GLN A 766 5.76 12.67 -31.07
C GLN A 766 4.49 13.10 -30.34
N ASP A 767 3.40 12.37 -30.55
CA ASP A 767 2.21 12.50 -29.73
C ASP A 767 2.54 12.14 -28.28
N GLY A 768 1.93 12.81 -27.32
CA GLY A 768 2.17 12.55 -25.91
C GLY A 768 1.15 13.18 -24.99
N ALA A 769 1.17 12.78 -23.76
CA ALA A 769 0.36 13.39 -22.71
C ALA A 769 1.22 14.10 -21.68
N GLU A 770 0.76 15.27 -21.24
CA GLU A 770 1.36 16.02 -20.14
C GLU A 770 0.40 16.08 -18.97
N VAL A 771 0.95 15.97 -17.75
CA VAL A 771 0.21 16.20 -16.52
C VAL A 771 0.54 17.60 -16.02
N VAL A 772 -0.41 18.51 -16.23
CA VAL A 772 -0.30 19.87 -15.72
C VAL A 772 -0.71 19.91 -14.25
N GLN A 773 0.13 20.47 -13.40
CA GLN A 773 -0.04 20.53 -11.96
C GLN A 773 -0.22 21.97 -11.51
N LEU A 774 -1.27 22.24 -10.75
CA LEU A 774 -1.61 23.57 -10.28
C LEU A 774 -1.46 23.64 -8.78
N TYR A 775 -0.55 24.52 -8.35
CA TYR A 775 -0.22 24.75 -6.94
C TYR A 775 -0.66 26.15 -6.51
N VAL A 776 -1.00 26.27 -5.23
CA VAL A 776 -1.31 27.54 -4.57
C VAL A 776 -0.25 27.83 -3.52
N HIS A 777 0.32 29.02 -3.56
CA HIS A 777 1.24 29.58 -2.57
C HIS A 777 0.60 30.77 -1.87
N ASP A 778 0.65 30.80 -0.56
CA ASP A 778 0.24 31.91 0.28
C ASP A 778 1.47 32.67 0.77
N PRO A 779 1.82 33.81 0.16
CA PRO A 779 3.08 34.52 0.49
C PRO A 779 3.00 35.28 1.82
N VAL A 780 1.80 35.48 2.40
CA VAL A 780 1.58 36.25 3.64
C VAL A 780 0.58 35.50 4.52
N ALA A 781 0.86 34.21 4.78
CA ALA A 781 0.00 33.36 5.55
C ALA A 781 -0.08 33.77 7.03
N MET A 782 -1.28 33.75 7.60
CA MET A 782 -1.50 34.04 9.04
C MET A 782 -0.98 32.92 9.96
N VAL A 783 -0.70 31.77 9.42
CA VAL A 783 -0.12 30.61 10.13
C VAL A 783 1.01 30.02 9.31
N ASP A 784 1.88 29.27 9.94
CA ASP A 784 2.91 28.53 9.22
C ASP A 784 2.28 27.56 8.21
N ARG A 785 2.60 27.70 6.91
CA ARG A 785 2.06 26.91 5.79
C ARG A 785 3.20 26.39 4.91
N PRO A 786 2.98 25.27 4.18
CA PRO A 786 3.89 24.85 3.12
C PRO A 786 4.07 25.96 2.09
N TYR A 787 5.27 26.02 1.49
CA TYR A 787 5.53 27.00 0.43
C TYR A 787 4.48 26.94 -0.67
N LYS A 788 4.07 25.76 -1.07
CA LYS A 788 2.95 25.57 -2.01
C LYS A 788 2.25 24.24 -1.74
N GLU A 789 1.03 24.13 -2.23
CA GLU A 789 0.20 22.94 -2.11
C GLU A 789 -0.47 22.65 -3.44
N LEU A 790 -0.47 21.39 -3.87
CA LEU A 790 -1.23 20.93 -5.04
C LEU A 790 -2.72 21.13 -4.80
N LYS A 791 -3.41 21.82 -5.72
CA LYS A 791 -4.85 22.12 -5.60
C LYS A 791 -5.67 21.79 -6.85
N ASN A 792 -4.99 21.47 -7.97
CA ASN A 792 -5.63 20.87 -9.14
C ASN A 792 -4.57 20.24 -10.05
N PHE A 793 -5.02 19.39 -10.97
CA PHE A 793 -4.21 18.85 -12.06
C PHE A 793 -5.09 18.46 -13.24
N ALA A 794 -4.50 18.34 -14.42
CA ALA A 794 -5.13 17.75 -15.60
C ALA A 794 -4.11 16.95 -16.41
N LYS A 795 -4.50 15.78 -16.89
CA LYS A 795 -3.74 15.04 -17.88
C LYS A 795 -4.28 15.42 -19.28
N VAL A 796 -3.40 15.91 -20.12
CA VAL A 796 -3.75 16.47 -21.45
C VAL A 796 -2.98 15.71 -22.51
N PHE A 797 -3.69 14.98 -23.37
CA PHE A 797 -3.10 14.33 -24.53
C PHE A 797 -3.03 15.32 -25.69
N LEU A 798 -1.86 15.41 -26.37
CA LEU A 798 -1.59 16.34 -27.46
C LEU A 798 -0.86 15.64 -28.60
N LYS A 799 -1.34 15.82 -29.81
CA LYS A 799 -0.58 15.46 -31.00
C LYS A 799 0.67 16.33 -31.14
N ALA A 800 1.64 15.88 -31.91
CA ALA A 800 2.82 16.69 -32.21
C ALA A 800 2.40 18.01 -32.84
N GLY A 801 2.86 19.14 -32.28
CA GLY A 801 2.50 20.50 -32.72
C GLY A 801 1.12 20.99 -32.24
N GLU A 802 0.30 20.17 -31.57
CA GLU A 802 -1.02 20.58 -31.10
C GLU A 802 -0.89 21.51 -29.89
N THR A 803 -1.73 22.58 -29.91
CA THR A 803 -1.96 23.44 -28.73
C THR A 803 -3.37 23.22 -28.22
N ARG A 804 -3.51 23.13 -26.88
CA ARG A 804 -4.81 23.01 -26.22
C ARG A 804 -4.96 24.04 -25.12
N HIS A 805 -6.12 24.70 -25.10
CA HIS A 805 -6.53 25.54 -24.02
C HIS A 805 -7.04 24.69 -22.85
N VAL A 806 -6.50 24.92 -21.65
CA VAL A 806 -6.82 24.19 -20.42
C VAL A 806 -7.45 25.13 -19.44
N GLU A 807 -8.60 24.77 -18.89
CA GLU A 807 -9.31 25.51 -17.85
C GLU A 807 -9.40 24.66 -16.58
N MET A 808 -9.05 25.25 -15.45
CA MET A 808 -9.16 24.64 -14.12
C MET A 808 -9.89 25.57 -13.17
N LEU A 809 -10.72 25.00 -12.32
CA LEU A 809 -11.42 25.76 -11.28
C LEU A 809 -10.79 25.46 -9.92
N LEU A 810 -10.33 26.50 -9.23
CA LEU A 810 -10.01 26.46 -7.81
C LEU A 810 -11.24 26.89 -7.02
N ARG A 811 -11.53 26.15 -5.96
CA ARG A 811 -12.61 26.44 -5.01
C ARG A 811 -12.02 26.91 -3.69
N ASP A 812 -12.87 27.24 -2.75
CA ASP A 812 -12.51 27.79 -1.44
C ASP A 812 -11.53 26.90 -0.65
N ASP A 813 -11.62 25.58 -0.79
CA ASP A 813 -10.73 24.62 -0.17
C ASP A 813 -9.27 24.76 -0.62
N ALA A 814 -9.03 25.34 -1.81
CA ALA A 814 -7.69 25.64 -2.30
C ALA A 814 -6.97 26.74 -1.48
N PHE A 815 -7.74 27.59 -0.81
CA PHE A 815 -7.25 28.77 -0.08
C PHE A 815 -7.43 28.68 1.43
N LYS A 816 -8.04 27.57 1.91
CA LYS A 816 -8.28 27.33 3.32
C LYS A 816 -7.10 26.64 3.98
N TYR A 817 -6.97 26.90 5.27
CA TYR A 817 -6.14 26.13 6.19
C TYR A 817 -6.92 25.75 7.43
N TYR A 818 -6.48 24.73 8.16
CA TYR A 818 -7.12 24.36 9.43
C TYR A 818 -6.48 25.13 10.59
N HIS A 819 -7.30 25.93 11.27
CA HIS A 819 -6.85 26.75 12.39
C HIS A 819 -6.94 25.95 13.70
N PRO A 820 -5.82 25.52 14.33
CA PRO A 820 -5.84 24.58 15.46
C PRO A 820 -6.53 25.13 16.71
N LYS A 821 -6.43 26.46 16.99
CA LYS A 821 -7.10 27.07 18.13
C LYS A 821 -8.60 27.33 17.92
N ARG A 822 -9.07 27.39 16.69
CA ARG A 822 -10.50 27.58 16.36
C ARG A 822 -11.19 26.25 16.07
N HIS A 823 -10.43 25.17 15.92
CA HIS A 823 -10.90 23.86 15.49
C HIS A 823 -11.77 23.91 14.22
N ALA A 824 -11.38 24.73 13.27
CA ALA A 824 -12.15 25.02 12.06
C ALA A 824 -11.27 25.33 10.86
N TRP A 825 -11.82 25.05 9.68
CA TRP A 825 -11.25 25.49 8.41
C TRP A 825 -11.54 26.99 8.22
N VAL A 826 -10.50 27.75 7.88
CA VAL A 826 -10.55 29.20 7.69
C VAL A 826 -10.16 29.51 6.26
N LEU A 827 -11.03 30.23 5.55
CA LEU A 827 -10.69 30.85 4.27
C LEU A 827 -9.89 32.12 4.57
N GLU A 828 -8.65 32.14 4.11
CA GLU A 828 -7.78 33.30 4.24
C GLU A 828 -8.05 34.27 3.11
N HIS A 829 -8.10 35.57 3.44
CA HIS A 829 -8.23 36.65 2.47
C HIS A 829 -6.90 37.37 2.33
N GLY A 830 -6.42 37.50 1.11
CA GLY A 830 -5.11 38.08 0.85
C GLY A 830 -4.66 37.88 -0.58
N LYS A 831 -3.34 38.02 -0.76
CA LYS A 831 -2.67 37.72 -2.01
C LYS A 831 -2.34 36.22 -2.03
N PHE A 832 -2.63 35.57 -3.14
CA PHE A 832 -2.21 34.20 -3.41
C PHE A 832 -1.47 34.12 -4.74
N ASP A 833 -0.40 33.38 -4.79
CA ASP A 833 0.28 33.09 -6.03
C ASP A 833 -0.18 31.72 -6.56
N ILE A 834 -0.54 31.72 -7.83
CA ILE A 834 -0.99 30.55 -8.58
C ILE A 834 0.18 30.08 -9.44
N LEU A 835 0.59 28.84 -9.25
CA LEU A 835 1.75 28.24 -9.88
C LEU A 835 1.29 27.08 -10.74
N VAL A 836 1.60 27.11 -12.04
CA VAL A 836 1.31 26.02 -12.97
C VAL A 836 2.61 25.41 -13.43
N GLY A 837 2.74 24.09 -13.37
CA GLY A 837 3.99 23.43 -13.72
C GLY A 837 3.84 21.97 -14.10
N ALA A 838 4.96 21.34 -14.46
CA ALA A 838 5.08 19.95 -14.82
C ALA A 838 5.48 19.06 -13.61
N SER A 839 5.90 19.67 -12.50
CA SER A 839 6.19 19.03 -11.21
C SER A 839 6.24 20.08 -10.10
N SER A 840 6.37 19.64 -8.84
CA SER A 840 6.59 20.57 -7.72
C SER A 840 7.89 21.40 -7.86
N ALA A 841 8.89 20.91 -8.58
CA ALA A 841 10.15 21.61 -8.84
C ALA A 841 10.22 22.30 -10.21
N ASP A 842 9.29 22.02 -11.12
CA ASP A 842 9.25 22.59 -12.48
C ASP A 842 7.99 23.45 -12.66
N VAL A 843 8.04 24.67 -12.10
CA VAL A 843 6.98 25.67 -12.22
C VAL A 843 7.23 26.52 -13.46
N ARG A 844 6.30 26.52 -14.40
CA ARG A 844 6.43 27.17 -15.71
C ARG A 844 5.64 28.46 -15.85
N LEU A 845 4.48 28.57 -15.24
CA LEU A 845 3.68 29.78 -15.24
C LEU A 845 3.41 30.24 -13.80
N ARG A 846 3.42 31.55 -13.60
CA ARG A 846 3.15 32.17 -12.30
C ARG A 846 2.24 33.37 -12.49
N GLY A 847 1.26 33.50 -11.62
CA GLY A 847 0.37 34.65 -11.54
C GLY A 847 -0.11 34.85 -10.11
N SER A 848 -0.68 36.00 -9.82
CA SER A 848 -1.18 36.33 -8.48
C SER A 848 -2.64 36.78 -8.55
N ILE A 849 -3.39 36.43 -7.52
CA ILE A 849 -4.76 36.89 -7.29
C ILE A 849 -4.88 37.55 -5.93
N LYS A 850 -5.98 38.26 -5.69
CA LYS A 850 -6.36 38.80 -4.39
C LYS A 850 -7.79 38.40 -4.06
N LEU A 851 -7.96 37.53 -3.03
CA LEU A 851 -9.25 37.16 -2.46
C LEU A 851 -9.71 38.17 -1.41
#